data_7be7d921fe56c1b11ae8b60f53f1b2c9
#
_entry.id   7be7d921fe56c1b11ae8b60f53f1b2c9
#
_cell.length_a   1.000
_cell.length_b   1.000
_cell.length_c   1.000
_cell.angle_alpha   90.00
_cell.angle_beta   90.00
_cell.angle_gamma   90.00
#
_symmetry.space_group_name_H-M   'P 1'
#
loop_
_entity.id
_entity.type
_entity.pdbx_description
1 polymer ?
#
loop_
_entity_poly.entity_id
_entity_poly.type
_entity_poly.pdbx_seq_one_letter_code
_entity_poly.pdbx_strand_id
1 'polypeptide(L)'
;MKKKTFLFFAAFCVAVMSEAQLIVKSNGGVHISNILEEGKTWVVDNDVASGNIFHILAAFSISEGPIASDVQFWSVSQLQYMNGGVIKEAEVVRDYYVGEKDGRLYFWDGSEQHEPDLFMDFSLTVGSSISLETIKFDEKNVRIEVTAESDTVLASSTDRRSRRCLHVSYLTEDIPGNWAEVERDVWVEGVGSLKYGIMFPYYFGTTGGALRLLICQVFDDILYKYGPKSISLNEDEKRMVVSSNDFAFNLLRAMREQEDTDIVISPLSITIALGMLNNSASGLTQKEISQTMGFDNADAVNSFCRRILTESNKLDWETKSLIANTIFINEGRGYSLKQPFVDIARSYYDATPEARDFNDGQTMAIINQWASDHTMGMIREVLNRSSFNSFAVSYLLNATYFKGAWTKKFRKEFTSERDFGKTGKKVPMMVQEDDFLYAEDENCQYISLPYGNGAYSMTVFLPREDKTLEDVLSGLSGQNWQEWKKKGKEERVNLELPRFETSVDVRLNNIMQTLGIREAFLETAEFPYFCNWPIFIAYMKQAAKITVDEEGTQAAAVTVIGMETTGIPKTYFFHANRPFLYTISEQSTGTIFFIGQYLGKGEGISDGVSSPSLVTRHSPLYYDLQGRRLMRQPARGVYIKDGKKLMR
;
A
#
# COMPACT_ATOMS: atom_id res chain seq x y z
N MET A 1 7.90 49.80 -10.90
CA MET A 1 7.37 48.98 -12.01
C MET A 1 7.60 47.47 -11.83
N LYS A 2 8.72 47.06 -11.19
CA LYS A 2 9.01 45.62 -10.96
C LYS A 2 8.03 44.89 -9.97
N LYS A 3 7.46 45.55 -9.00
CA LYS A 3 6.51 44.95 -8.05
C LYS A 3 5.14 44.56 -8.65
N LYS A 4 4.66 45.24 -9.65
CA LYS A 4 3.35 44.93 -10.26
C LYS A 4 3.36 43.70 -11.18
N THR A 5 4.49 43.42 -11.82
CA THR A 5 4.66 42.25 -12.69
C THR A 5 4.74 40.97 -11.86
N PHE A 6 5.33 41.06 -10.68
CA PHE A 6 5.45 39.92 -9.75
C PHE A 6 4.11 39.52 -9.12
N LEU A 7 3.24 40.48 -8.79
CA LEU A 7 1.89 40.20 -8.28
C LEU A 7 1.00 39.50 -9.32
N PHE A 8 1.22 39.77 -10.61
CA PHE A 8 0.46 39.16 -11.69
C PHE A 8 0.83 37.67 -11.86
N PHE A 9 2.11 37.32 -11.64
CA PHE A 9 2.60 35.95 -11.73
C PHE A 9 2.13 35.11 -10.54
N ALA A 10 2.15 35.66 -9.33
CA ALA A 10 1.65 35.01 -8.11
C ALA A 10 0.13 34.73 -8.17
N ALA A 11 -0.66 35.71 -8.69
CA ALA A 11 -2.09 35.53 -8.92
C ALA A 11 -2.37 34.47 -10.01
N PHE A 12 -1.47 34.29 -10.98
CA PHE A 12 -1.60 33.29 -12.04
C PHE A 12 -1.36 31.87 -11.53
N CYS A 13 -0.36 31.64 -10.67
CA CYS A 13 -0.14 30.34 -10.03
C CYS A 13 -1.32 29.90 -9.16
N VAL A 14 -2.02 30.83 -8.53
CA VAL A 14 -3.22 30.55 -7.72
C VAL A 14 -4.46 30.31 -8.57
N ALA A 15 -4.61 31.04 -9.70
CA ALA A 15 -5.72 30.83 -10.63
C ALA A 15 -5.65 29.47 -11.36
N VAL A 16 -4.43 28.92 -11.57
CA VAL A 16 -4.23 27.58 -12.18
C VAL A 16 -4.68 26.46 -11.27
N MET A 17 -4.76 26.69 -9.95
CA MET A 17 -5.27 25.68 -9.00
C MET A 17 -6.81 25.62 -8.94
N SER A 18 -7.55 26.63 -9.47
CA SER A 18 -9.02 26.66 -9.45
C SER A 18 -9.72 26.29 -10.77
N GLU A 19 -8.98 26.19 -11.89
CA GLU A 19 -9.57 25.84 -13.18
C GLU A 19 -8.69 24.85 -13.96
N ALA A 20 -9.09 23.58 -13.93
CA ALA A 20 -8.46 22.50 -14.71
C ALA A 20 -8.87 22.53 -16.18
N GLN A 21 -8.62 23.61 -16.90
CA GLN A 21 -8.63 23.60 -18.38
C GLN A 21 -7.81 24.79 -18.93
N LEU A 22 -6.57 24.52 -19.33
CA LEU A 22 -5.83 25.38 -20.24
C LEU A 22 -5.20 24.55 -21.37
N ILE A 23 -5.59 24.88 -22.57
CA ILE A 23 -5.10 24.29 -23.82
C ILE A 23 -3.70 24.84 -24.11
N VAL A 24 -2.72 23.95 -24.15
CA VAL A 24 -1.32 24.27 -24.44
C VAL A 24 -1.09 24.33 -25.95
N LYS A 25 -0.47 25.39 -26.45
CA LYS A 25 0.15 25.44 -27.77
C LYS A 25 1.63 25.08 -27.64
N SER A 26 2.03 23.94 -28.20
CA SER A 26 3.42 23.51 -28.27
C SER A 26 4.23 24.34 -29.29
N ASN A 27 5.31 24.92 -28.84
CA ASN A 27 6.41 25.32 -29.70
C ASN A 27 7.66 24.51 -29.33
N GLY A 28 8.12 23.73 -30.28
CA GLY A 28 9.42 23.12 -30.47
C GLY A 28 10.22 22.70 -29.24
N GLY A 29 10.45 21.39 -29.11
CA GLY A 29 11.11 20.73 -28.00
C GLY A 29 12.34 21.45 -27.44
N VAL A 30 12.23 21.84 -26.19
CA VAL A 30 13.35 22.32 -25.39
C VAL A 30 14.00 21.10 -24.73
N HIS A 31 15.31 20.96 -24.93
CA HIS A 31 16.12 19.98 -24.21
C HIS A 31 16.32 20.47 -22.75
N ILE A 32 15.53 19.98 -21.82
CA ILE A 32 15.68 20.31 -20.40
C ILE A 32 16.71 19.33 -19.83
N SER A 33 17.99 19.73 -19.86
CA SER A 33 19.08 19.00 -19.19
C SER A 33 19.41 19.55 -17.80
N ASN A 34 18.97 20.77 -17.49
CA ASN A 34 19.32 21.47 -16.26
C ASN A 34 18.14 21.50 -15.30
N ILE A 35 18.45 21.38 -13.99
CA ILE A 35 17.44 21.55 -12.94
C ILE A 35 17.07 23.01 -12.81
N LEU A 36 18.05 23.91 -12.93
CA LEU A 36 17.85 25.36 -12.85
C LEU A 36 17.72 25.96 -14.24
N GLU A 37 16.57 26.54 -14.52
CA GLU A 37 16.33 27.30 -15.76
C GLU A 37 15.30 28.40 -15.53
N GLU A 38 15.32 29.43 -16.36
CA GLU A 38 14.39 30.56 -16.28
C GLU A 38 12.94 30.12 -16.43
N GLY A 39 12.05 30.64 -15.58
CA GLY A 39 10.62 30.34 -15.58
C GLY A 39 10.24 29.02 -14.93
N LYS A 40 11.22 28.32 -14.34
CA LYS A 40 10.94 27.09 -13.61
C LYS A 40 10.40 27.38 -12.21
N THR A 41 9.36 26.64 -11.84
CA THR A 41 8.70 26.78 -10.54
C THR A 41 8.47 25.41 -9.90
N TRP A 42 8.56 25.38 -8.57
CA TRP A 42 8.20 24.24 -7.75
C TRP A 42 7.13 24.67 -6.75
N VAL A 43 6.09 23.88 -6.61
CA VAL A 43 5.06 24.04 -5.58
C VAL A 43 5.21 22.89 -4.61
N VAL A 44 5.58 23.21 -3.37
CA VAL A 44 5.80 22.22 -2.31
C VAL A 44 4.73 22.43 -1.24
N ASP A 45 4.02 21.36 -0.90
CA ASP A 45 3.11 21.33 0.24
C ASP A 45 3.93 21.13 1.52
N ASN A 46 3.80 22.05 2.44
CA ASN A 46 4.43 21.96 3.75
C ASN A 46 3.35 21.77 4.81
N ASP A 47 3.12 20.52 5.15
CA ASP A 47 2.15 20.12 6.15
C ASP A 47 2.74 20.28 7.56
N VAL A 48 2.83 21.53 8.02
CA VAL A 48 3.40 21.83 9.34
C VAL A 48 2.39 21.56 10.45
N ALA A 49 2.68 20.57 11.25
CA ALA A 49 1.95 20.23 12.46
C ALA A 49 2.19 21.23 13.61
N SER A 50 1.60 22.39 13.59
CA SER A 50 1.53 23.24 14.77
C SER A 50 0.12 23.77 15.00
N GLY A 51 -0.76 22.95 15.56
CA GLY A 51 -1.96 23.36 16.30
C GLY A 51 -2.98 24.31 15.63
N ASN A 52 -2.61 25.00 14.60
CA ASN A 52 -3.40 25.90 13.79
C ASN A 52 -3.18 25.59 12.30
N ILE A 53 -4.16 25.16 11.72
CA ILE A 53 -4.49 24.72 10.38
C ILE A 53 -4.02 25.68 9.29
N PHE A 54 -2.88 25.42 8.67
CA PHE A 54 -2.42 26.18 7.51
C PHE A 54 -1.74 25.25 6.49
N HIS A 55 -2.29 25.18 5.29
CA HIS A 55 -1.52 24.68 4.15
C HIS A 55 -0.57 25.80 3.69
N ILE A 56 0.70 25.56 3.74
CA ILE A 56 1.70 26.46 3.19
C ILE A 56 2.09 25.89 1.84
N LEU A 57 1.63 26.53 0.76
CA LEU A 57 2.14 26.28 -0.57
C LEU A 57 3.32 27.21 -0.79
N ALA A 58 4.52 26.65 -0.92
CA ALA A 58 5.69 27.41 -1.28
C ALA A 58 5.88 27.31 -2.80
N ALA A 59 5.79 28.43 -3.51
CA ALA A 59 6.12 28.54 -4.91
C ALA A 59 7.48 29.26 -5.04
N PHE A 60 8.37 28.70 -5.85
CA PHE A 60 9.69 29.24 -6.11
C PHE A 60 9.79 29.77 -7.51
N SER A 61 10.44 30.92 -7.66
CA SER A 61 10.88 31.42 -8.95
C SER A 61 12.39 31.65 -8.92
N ILE A 62 13.05 31.42 -10.04
CA ILE A 62 14.50 31.59 -10.18
C ILE A 62 14.77 32.89 -10.95
N SER A 63 15.75 33.66 -10.48
CA SER A 63 16.34 34.78 -11.21
C SER A 63 17.86 34.68 -11.15
N GLU A 64 18.54 35.14 -12.22
CA GLU A 64 19.99 35.11 -12.30
C GLU A 64 20.62 35.84 -11.08
N GLY A 65 21.60 35.22 -10.45
CA GLY A 65 22.31 35.69 -9.29
C GLY A 65 23.81 35.81 -9.52
N PRO A 66 24.63 35.92 -8.47
CA PRO A 66 26.09 36.07 -8.56
C PRO A 66 26.76 34.77 -9.01
N ILE A 67 28.06 34.90 -9.39
CA ILE A 67 28.95 33.77 -9.61
C ILE A 67 29.83 33.61 -8.36
N ALA A 68 29.87 32.41 -7.78
CA ALA A 68 30.75 32.06 -6.69
C ALA A 68 31.40 30.71 -6.94
N SER A 69 32.70 30.56 -6.66
CA SER A 69 33.46 29.30 -6.85
C SER A 69 33.29 28.67 -8.24
N ASP A 70 33.26 29.49 -9.31
CA ASP A 70 33.02 29.10 -10.71
C ASP A 70 31.63 28.45 -10.98
N VAL A 71 30.67 28.66 -10.09
CA VAL A 71 29.28 28.24 -10.24
C VAL A 71 28.41 29.46 -10.44
N GLN A 72 27.58 29.44 -11.47
CA GLN A 72 26.52 30.44 -11.63
C GLN A 72 25.40 30.12 -10.65
N PHE A 73 25.10 31.07 -9.78
CA PHE A 73 24.02 30.97 -8.83
C PHE A 73 22.76 31.69 -9.34
N TRP A 74 21.64 31.17 -8.92
CA TRP A 74 20.32 31.72 -9.18
C TRP A 74 19.68 32.10 -7.86
N SER A 75 19.14 33.30 -7.77
CA SER A 75 18.35 33.71 -6.62
C SER A 75 17.01 32.96 -6.63
N VAL A 76 16.72 32.25 -5.56
CA VAL A 76 15.48 31.49 -5.39
C VAL A 76 14.61 32.22 -4.38
N SER A 77 13.45 32.73 -4.85
CA SER A 77 12.48 33.41 -4.01
C SER A 77 11.41 32.44 -3.56
N GLN A 78 11.29 32.27 -2.27
CA GLN A 78 10.22 31.48 -1.67
C GLN A 78 9.03 32.37 -1.37
N LEU A 79 7.88 32.05 -1.96
CA LEU A 79 6.60 32.69 -1.68
C LEU A 79 5.75 31.76 -0.81
N GLN A 80 5.29 32.28 0.32
CA GLN A 80 4.45 31.51 1.24
C GLN A 80 2.99 32.00 1.12
N TYR A 81 2.07 31.06 0.94
CA TYR A 81 0.64 31.29 0.91
C TYR A 81 0.00 30.63 2.12
N MET A 82 -0.68 31.41 2.96
CA MET A 82 -1.46 30.89 4.07
C MET A 82 -2.87 30.60 3.58
N ASN A 83 -3.29 29.34 3.62
CA ASN A 83 -4.60 28.93 3.15
C ASN A 83 -5.60 28.87 4.30
N GLY A 84 -6.14 30.04 4.64
CA GLY A 84 -7.27 30.22 5.54
C GLY A 84 -8.43 30.88 4.81
N GLY A 85 -8.82 30.36 3.64
CA GLY A 85 -10.00 30.80 2.91
C GLY A 85 -9.88 32.12 2.12
N VAL A 86 -8.86 32.95 2.34
CA VAL A 86 -8.59 34.16 1.56
C VAL A 86 -7.08 34.35 1.43
N ILE A 87 -6.56 34.15 0.24
CA ILE A 87 -5.17 34.50 -0.10
C ILE A 87 -5.09 36.02 -0.10
N LYS A 88 -4.57 36.60 0.97
CA LYS A 88 -4.50 38.05 1.06
C LYS A 88 -3.34 38.64 0.30
N GLU A 89 -2.15 38.08 0.38
CA GLU A 89 -0.96 38.49 -0.40
C GLU A 89 0.11 37.42 -0.22
N ALA A 90 0.91 37.15 -1.28
CA ALA A 90 2.08 36.30 -1.17
C ALA A 90 3.21 37.13 -0.53
N GLU A 91 3.74 36.69 0.60
CA GLU A 91 4.90 37.29 1.20
C GLU A 91 6.16 36.55 0.73
N VAL A 92 7.20 37.32 0.34
CA VAL A 92 8.54 36.75 0.14
C VAL A 92 9.11 36.46 1.51
N VAL A 93 9.16 35.17 1.85
CA VAL A 93 9.62 34.74 3.18
C VAL A 93 11.14 34.69 3.23
N ARG A 94 11.79 34.37 2.10
CA ARG A 94 13.22 34.20 2.03
C ARG A 94 13.75 34.17 0.61
N ASP A 95 14.95 34.75 0.42
CA ASP A 95 15.78 34.60 -0.79
C ASP A 95 17.05 33.83 -0.43
N TYR A 96 17.45 32.89 -1.26
CA TYR A 96 18.72 32.17 -1.15
C TYR A 96 19.24 31.83 -2.56
N TYR A 97 20.44 31.30 -2.65
CA TYR A 97 21.07 31.02 -3.93
C TYR A 97 21.26 29.53 -4.12
N VAL A 98 20.89 29.05 -5.31
CA VAL A 98 21.16 27.68 -5.76
C VAL A 98 21.93 27.76 -7.07
N GLY A 99 23.04 27.02 -7.15
CA GLY A 99 23.86 26.93 -8.36
C GLY A 99 23.84 25.53 -8.95
N GLU A 100 23.96 25.43 -10.26
CA GLU A 100 24.10 24.15 -10.97
C GLU A 100 25.36 24.15 -11.82
N LYS A 101 26.16 23.07 -11.68
CA LYS A 101 27.33 22.83 -12.51
C LYS A 101 27.54 21.33 -12.70
N ASP A 102 27.59 20.88 -13.96
CA ASP A 102 27.86 19.48 -14.31
C ASP A 102 26.89 18.46 -13.66
N GLY A 103 25.59 18.81 -13.56
CA GLY A 103 24.55 17.96 -12.94
C GLY A 103 24.63 17.91 -11.40
N ARG A 104 25.35 18.85 -10.79
CA ARG A 104 25.49 19.03 -9.34
C ARG A 104 24.84 20.31 -8.91
N LEU A 105 24.07 20.25 -7.84
CA LEU A 105 23.40 21.41 -7.23
C LEU A 105 24.09 21.84 -5.96
N TYR A 106 24.37 23.11 -5.89
CA TYR A 106 25.02 23.77 -4.77
C TYR A 106 24.07 24.77 -4.12
N PHE A 107 24.08 24.81 -2.81
CA PHE A 107 23.38 25.80 -2.00
C PHE A 107 24.35 26.82 -1.49
N TRP A 108 23.94 28.09 -1.45
CA TRP A 108 24.73 29.18 -0.87
C TRP A 108 23.79 30.18 -0.18
N ASP A 109 24.14 30.56 1.03
CA ASP A 109 23.40 31.56 1.82
C ASP A 109 23.73 33.02 1.46
N GLY A 110 24.61 33.23 0.47
CA GLY A 110 25.06 34.55 0.03
C GLY A 110 26.15 35.15 0.94
N SER A 111 26.64 34.43 1.93
CA SER A 111 27.69 34.90 2.84
C SER A 111 29.08 34.68 2.24
N GLU A 112 29.91 35.73 2.23
CA GLU A 112 31.33 35.60 1.84
C GLU A 112 32.15 34.71 2.81
N GLN A 113 31.58 34.34 3.97
CA GLN A 113 32.22 33.51 4.98
C GLN A 113 32.00 32.01 4.77
N HIS A 114 31.05 31.64 3.93
CA HIS A 114 30.68 30.23 3.66
C HIS A 114 30.90 29.90 2.18
N GLU A 115 31.56 28.77 1.93
CA GLU A 115 31.62 28.18 0.60
C GLU A 115 30.28 27.53 0.24
N PRO A 116 29.93 27.45 -1.03
CA PRO A 116 28.73 26.76 -1.46
C PRO A 116 28.73 25.26 -1.12
N ASP A 117 27.66 24.76 -0.50
CA ASP A 117 27.49 23.35 -0.17
C ASP A 117 26.91 22.55 -1.37
N LEU A 118 27.58 21.44 -1.70
CA LEU A 118 27.01 20.46 -2.61
C LEU A 118 25.89 19.69 -1.88
N PHE A 119 24.63 19.78 -2.36
CA PHE A 119 23.52 19.10 -1.72
C PHE A 119 22.77 18.08 -2.60
N MET A 120 23.02 18.09 -3.92
CA MET A 120 22.43 17.12 -4.85
C MET A 120 23.38 16.85 -6.02
N ASP A 121 23.62 15.59 -6.35
CA ASP A 121 24.51 15.17 -7.43
C ASP A 121 23.91 14.01 -8.19
N PHE A 122 23.48 14.26 -9.43
CA PHE A 122 22.89 13.24 -10.29
C PHE A 122 23.93 12.31 -10.96
N SER A 123 25.22 12.54 -10.74
CA SER A 123 26.26 11.62 -11.21
C SER A 123 26.51 10.44 -10.25
N LEU A 124 25.93 10.46 -9.05
CA LEU A 124 26.09 9.42 -8.05
C LEU A 124 25.50 8.10 -8.47
N THR A 125 26.07 7.02 -7.98
CA THR A 125 25.58 5.64 -8.17
C THR A 125 25.18 5.01 -6.84
N VAL A 126 24.50 3.88 -6.88
CA VAL A 126 24.07 3.16 -5.68
C VAL A 126 25.27 2.90 -4.74
N GLY A 127 25.12 3.21 -3.47
CA GLY A 127 26.16 3.14 -2.44
C GLY A 127 27.08 4.36 -2.33
N SER A 128 26.91 5.34 -3.23
CA SER A 128 27.62 6.63 -3.10
C SER A 128 26.93 7.55 -2.11
N SER A 129 27.65 8.48 -1.52
CA SER A 129 27.10 9.45 -0.55
C SER A 129 27.70 10.84 -0.69
N ILE A 130 26.93 11.84 -0.23
CA ILE A 130 27.36 13.23 -0.05
C ILE A 130 27.27 13.54 1.43
N SER A 131 28.32 14.13 2.00
CA SER A 131 28.25 14.71 3.35
C SER A 131 28.06 16.22 3.24
N LEU A 132 27.09 16.75 3.98
CA LEU A 132 26.79 18.18 4.01
C LEU A 132 27.63 18.82 5.10
N GLU A 133 28.35 19.91 4.78
CA GLU A 133 29.29 20.54 5.71
C GLU A 133 28.60 21.58 6.57
N THR A 134 27.78 22.44 5.97
CA THR A 134 27.14 23.55 6.69
C THR A 134 25.72 23.26 7.11
N ILE A 135 25.03 22.30 6.43
CA ILE A 135 23.65 21.92 6.73
C ILE A 135 23.65 20.87 7.84
N LYS A 136 22.99 21.19 8.95
CA LYS A 136 22.84 20.30 10.11
C LYS A 136 21.39 19.98 10.40
N PHE A 137 21.15 18.79 10.95
CA PHE A 137 19.84 18.36 11.46
C PHE A 137 19.95 18.24 13.00
N ASP A 138 19.21 19.05 13.75
CA ASP A 138 19.35 19.10 15.21
C ASP A 138 20.82 19.16 15.67
N GLU A 139 21.62 20.05 15.05
CA GLU A 139 23.06 20.21 15.27
C GLU A 139 23.93 18.98 14.85
N LYS A 140 23.32 17.92 14.30
CA LYS A 140 24.02 16.71 13.85
C LYS A 140 24.52 16.85 12.41
N ASN A 141 25.60 16.14 12.08
CA ASN A 141 26.07 16.01 10.71
C ASN A 141 25.05 15.26 9.85
N VAL A 142 24.94 15.68 8.59
CA VAL A 142 24.02 15.08 7.62
C VAL A 142 24.81 14.42 6.49
N ARG A 143 24.41 13.23 6.13
CA ARG A 143 24.88 12.50 4.95
C ARG A 143 23.70 12.03 4.12
N ILE A 144 23.81 12.14 2.82
CA ILE A 144 22.82 11.63 1.86
C ILE A 144 23.43 10.44 1.16
N GLU A 145 22.76 9.30 1.16
CA GLU A 145 23.24 8.05 0.54
C GLU A 145 22.27 7.60 -0.55
N VAL A 146 22.80 7.22 -1.72
CA VAL A 146 22.02 6.65 -2.82
C VAL A 146 21.79 5.16 -2.55
N THR A 147 20.55 4.80 -2.32
CA THR A 147 20.14 3.43 -1.95
C THR A 147 19.65 2.59 -3.14
N ALA A 148 19.11 3.25 -4.18
CA ALA A 148 18.69 2.60 -5.42
C ALA A 148 18.70 3.60 -6.58
N GLU A 149 18.69 3.07 -7.79
CA GLU A 149 18.57 3.84 -9.03
C GLU A 149 17.46 3.23 -9.89
N SER A 150 16.69 4.07 -10.57
CA SER A 150 15.65 3.65 -11.52
C SER A 150 15.47 4.72 -12.60
N ASP A 151 14.89 4.30 -13.72
CA ASP A 151 14.40 5.22 -14.73
C ASP A 151 12.88 5.33 -14.66
N THR A 152 12.35 6.52 -14.81
CA THR A 152 10.90 6.75 -14.85
C THR A 152 10.51 7.71 -15.96
N VAL A 153 9.34 7.45 -16.56
CA VAL A 153 8.62 8.44 -17.36
C VAL A 153 7.56 9.04 -16.46
N LEU A 154 7.68 10.33 -16.17
CA LEU A 154 6.69 11.01 -15.33
C LEU A 154 5.37 11.09 -16.09
N ALA A 155 4.32 10.46 -15.54
CA ALA A 155 3.00 10.36 -16.19
C ALA A 155 2.37 11.73 -16.46
N SER A 156 2.69 12.72 -15.62
CA SER A 156 2.23 14.10 -15.72
C SER A 156 3.11 14.98 -16.58
N SER A 157 4.27 14.50 -17.05
CA SER A 157 5.18 15.30 -17.84
C SER A 157 4.70 15.41 -19.28
N THR A 158 4.69 16.63 -19.82
CA THR A 158 4.34 16.93 -21.21
C THR A 158 5.35 16.36 -22.20
N ASP A 159 6.63 16.25 -21.81
CA ASP A 159 7.72 15.78 -22.67
C ASP A 159 7.85 14.25 -22.76
N ARG A 160 7.20 13.51 -21.85
CA ARG A 160 7.21 12.03 -21.77
C ARG A 160 8.60 11.39 -21.83
N ARG A 161 9.64 12.09 -21.40
CA ARG A 161 11.01 11.58 -21.40
C ARG A 161 11.24 10.63 -20.24
N SER A 162 12.04 9.58 -20.47
CA SER A 162 12.62 8.79 -19.38
C SER A 162 13.63 9.66 -18.62
N ARG A 163 13.50 9.70 -17.29
CA ARG A 163 14.36 10.48 -16.39
C ARG A 163 15.01 9.55 -15.39
N ARG A 164 16.27 9.77 -15.14
CA ARG A 164 16.99 9.07 -14.09
C ARG A 164 16.44 9.47 -12.74
N CYS A 165 16.21 8.48 -11.87
CA CYS A 165 15.77 8.67 -10.50
C CYS A 165 16.78 8.06 -9.54
N LEU A 166 17.23 8.82 -8.56
CA LEU A 166 18.04 8.37 -7.46
C LEU A 166 17.17 8.28 -6.20
N HIS A 167 17.07 7.08 -5.64
CA HIS A 167 16.44 6.88 -4.33
C HIS A 167 17.50 7.14 -3.28
N VAL A 168 17.23 8.07 -2.38
CA VAL A 168 18.19 8.52 -1.38
C VAL A 168 17.68 8.37 0.04
N SER A 169 18.59 8.07 0.96
CA SER A 169 18.36 8.12 2.40
C SER A 169 19.14 9.28 3.00
N TYR A 170 18.47 10.08 3.82
CA TYR A 170 19.09 11.10 4.64
C TYR A 170 19.47 10.49 5.99
N LEU A 171 20.73 10.62 6.34
CA LEU A 171 21.33 10.02 7.54
C LEU A 171 21.87 11.13 8.45
N THR A 172 21.68 10.99 9.76
CA THR A 172 22.30 11.87 10.76
C THR A 172 23.26 11.10 11.63
N GLU A 173 24.33 11.79 12.08
CA GLU A 173 25.34 11.20 12.92
C GLU A 173 25.06 11.53 14.38
N ASP A 174 24.59 10.57 15.17
CA ASP A 174 24.32 10.72 16.59
C ASP A 174 25.59 10.65 17.44
N ILE A 175 26.52 9.78 17.06
CA ILE A 175 27.84 9.58 17.69
C ILE A 175 28.82 9.41 16.54
N PRO A 176 30.05 9.96 16.62
CA PRO A 176 31.04 9.86 15.55
C PRO A 176 31.14 8.44 14.96
N GLY A 177 30.84 8.31 13.66
CA GLY A 177 30.82 7.06 12.92
C GLY A 177 29.51 6.25 13.00
N ASN A 178 28.54 6.67 13.81
CA ASN A 178 27.22 5.99 13.91
C ASN A 178 26.14 6.82 13.21
N TRP A 179 25.75 6.38 12.03
CA TRP A 179 24.78 7.05 11.17
C TRP A 179 23.41 6.37 11.27
N ALA A 180 22.36 7.14 11.51
CA ALA A 180 20.98 6.70 11.56
C ALA A 180 20.16 7.32 10.42
N GLU A 181 19.39 6.49 9.72
CA GLU A 181 18.45 6.97 8.70
C GLU A 181 17.30 7.73 9.37
N VAL A 182 17.09 8.96 8.93
CA VAL A 182 16.00 9.82 9.42
C VAL A 182 14.91 10.01 8.40
N GLU A 183 15.24 9.92 7.10
CA GLU A 183 14.28 10.14 6.04
C GLU A 183 14.71 9.50 4.70
N ARG A 184 13.74 9.30 3.81
CA ARG A 184 13.95 8.88 2.41
C ARG A 184 13.31 9.84 1.43
N ASP A 185 13.90 9.91 0.23
CA ASP A 185 13.42 10.76 -0.85
C ASP A 185 13.75 10.14 -2.22
N VAL A 186 13.21 10.75 -3.28
CA VAL A 186 13.54 10.41 -4.66
C VAL A 186 13.94 11.69 -5.38
N TRP A 187 15.14 11.72 -5.92
CA TRP A 187 15.60 12.79 -6.80
C TRP A 187 15.36 12.41 -8.24
N VAL A 188 14.71 13.28 -9.00
CA VAL A 188 14.38 13.08 -10.40
C VAL A 188 15.14 14.08 -11.25
N GLU A 189 15.90 13.57 -12.22
CA GLU A 189 16.67 14.40 -13.15
C GLU A 189 15.80 15.45 -13.84
N GLY A 190 16.23 16.72 -13.81
CA GLY A 190 15.47 17.84 -14.32
C GLY A 190 14.29 18.30 -13.47
N VAL A 191 13.97 17.63 -12.35
CA VAL A 191 12.90 18.02 -11.42
C VAL A 191 13.43 18.39 -10.05
N GLY A 192 14.39 17.62 -9.52
CA GLY A 192 14.91 17.74 -8.16
C GLY A 192 14.30 16.69 -7.21
N SER A 193 14.26 17.01 -5.93
CA SER A 193 13.65 16.19 -4.89
C SER A 193 12.12 16.14 -5.02
N LEU A 194 11.52 14.96 -4.91
CA LEU A 194 10.06 14.83 -4.90
C LEU A 194 9.43 15.27 -3.56
N LYS A 195 10.23 15.47 -2.53
CA LYS A 195 9.79 16.07 -1.28
C LYS A 195 10.05 17.56 -1.24
N TYR A 196 11.27 17.96 -1.48
CA TYR A 196 11.76 19.30 -1.22
C TYR A 196 11.89 20.17 -2.47
N GLY A 197 11.66 19.62 -3.70
CA GLY A 197 12.02 20.31 -4.92
C GLY A 197 13.53 20.65 -4.94
N ILE A 198 13.86 21.93 -4.80
CA ILE A 198 15.24 22.42 -4.61
C ILE A 198 15.45 23.06 -3.23
N MET A 199 14.52 22.85 -2.28
CA MET A 199 14.51 23.49 -0.97
C MET A 199 15.18 22.68 0.14
N PHE A 200 15.69 21.51 -0.15
CA PHE A 200 16.24 20.61 0.86
C PHE A 200 17.09 21.29 1.92
N PRO A 201 18.05 22.19 1.59
CA PRO A 201 18.93 22.80 2.58
C PRO A 201 18.21 23.59 3.67
N TYR A 202 16.99 24.02 3.40
CA TYR A 202 16.25 24.94 4.25
C TYR A 202 15.32 24.28 5.24
N TYR A 203 14.66 23.19 4.81
CA TYR A 203 13.56 22.58 5.54
C TYR A 203 13.92 21.25 6.17
N PHE A 204 15.08 20.70 5.84
CA PHE A 204 15.52 19.47 6.46
C PHE A 204 15.72 19.69 7.95
N GLY A 205 14.93 19.02 8.77
CA GLY A 205 14.99 19.07 10.22
C GLY A 205 14.29 20.25 10.92
N THR A 206 13.74 21.21 10.21
CA THR A 206 13.07 22.37 10.86
C THR A 206 11.57 22.22 11.02
N THR A 207 10.97 21.25 10.37
CA THR A 207 9.52 21.05 10.37
C THR A 207 9.17 19.61 10.71
N GLY A 208 8.32 19.40 11.69
CA GLY A 208 7.76 18.08 12.00
C GLY A 208 6.73 17.56 10.98
N GLY A 209 6.66 18.14 9.77
CA GLY A 209 5.68 17.83 8.73
C GLY A 209 6.30 17.14 7.50
N ALA A 210 5.54 16.31 6.78
CA ALA A 210 5.98 15.74 5.51
C ALA A 210 5.84 16.76 4.39
N LEU A 211 6.99 17.19 3.87
CA LEU A 211 7.02 17.98 2.64
C LEU A 211 6.80 17.08 1.43
N ARG A 212 6.06 17.57 0.44
CA ARG A 212 5.93 16.91 -0.85
C ARG A 212 5.89 17.91 -1.99
N LEU A 213 6.57 17.58 -3.07
CA LEU A 213 6.48 18.34 -4.31
C LEU A 213 5.12 18.09 -4.96
N LEU A 214 4.30 19.13 -5.11
CA LEU A 214 3.01 19.05 -5.79
C LEU A 214 3.14 19.24 -7.30
N ILE A 215 3.88 20.26 -7.71
CA ILE A 215 4.07 20.60 -9.13
C ILE A 215 5.52 21.07 -9.32
N CYS A 216 6.14 20.64 -10.42
CA CYS A 216 7.31 21.26 -11.01
C CYS A 216 6.98 21.55 -12.47
N GLN A 217 7.15 22.80 -12.89
CA GLN A 217 6.86 23.25 -14.26
C GLN A 217 7.85 24.29 -14.71
N VAL A 218 8.01 24.41 -16.04
CA VAL A 218 8.76 25.48 -16.71
C VAL A 218 7.74 26.27 -17.51
N PHE A 219 7.51 27.53 -17.15
CA PHE A 219 6.38 28.32 -17.63
C PHE A 219 5.06 27.51 -17.51
N ASP A 220 4.45 27.12 -18.63
CA ASP A 220 3.20 26.34 -18.64
C ASP A 220 3.42 24.83 -18.86
N ASP A 221 4.68 24.40 -19.05
CA ASP A 221 5.00 22.99 -19.29
C ASP A 221 5.20 22.23 -17.97
N ILE A 222 4.30 21.31 -17.66
CA ILE A 222 4.37 20.49 -16.45
C ILE A 222 5.44 19.41 -16.62
N LEU A 223 6.47 19.45 -15.78
CA LEU A 223 7.51 18.41 -15.69
C LEU A 223 7.12 17.32 -14.70
N TYR A 224 6.49 17.70 -13.58
CA TYR A 224 6.02 16.79 -12.56
C TYR A 224 4.75 17.35 -11.92
N LYS A 225 3.80 16.46 -11.66
CA LYS A 225 2.62 16.75 -10.85
C LYS A 225 2.35 15.55 -9.93
N TYR A 226 2.24 15.81 -8.64
CA TYR A 226 1.87 14.80 -7.66
C TYR A 226 0.47 14.26 -7.96
N GLY A 227 0.33 12.95 -7.91
CA GLY A 227 -0.95 12.27 -8.13
C GLY A 227 -0.76 10.81 -8.51
N PRO A 228 -1.82 10.03 -8.52
CA PRO A 228 -1.75 8.61 -8.80
C PRO A 228 -1.32 8.33 -10.25
N LYS A 229 -0.35 7.44 -10.40
CA LYS A 229 -0.08 6.80 -11.69
C LYS A 229 -1.22 5.82 -12.01
N SER A 230 -1.39 5.51 -13.30
CA SER A 230 -2.46 4.60 -13.73
C SER A 230 -1.89 3.37 -14.42
N ILE A 231 -2.50 2.21 -14.18
CA ILE A 231 -2.24 0.98 -14.94
C ILE A 231 -3.11 1.02 -16.21
N SER A 232 -2.47 0.94 -17.37
CA SER A 232 -3.20 0.82 -18.65
C SER A 232 -3.53 -0.63 -18.94
N LEU A 233 -4.81 -0.96 -19.01
CA LEU A 233 -5.33 -2.30 -19.29
C LEU A 233 -5.96 -2.37 -20.68
N ASN A 234 -5.75 -3.49 -21.38
CA ASN A 234 -6.53 -3.82 -22.56
C ASN A 234 -7.94 -4.31 -22.19
N GLU A 235 -8.82 -4.55 -23.19
CA GLU A 235 -10.21 -4.91 -22.91
C GLU A 235 -10.37 -6.26 -22.23
N ASP A 236 -9.50 -7.24 -22.51
CA ASP A 236 -9.52 -8.55 -21.86
C ASP A 236 -9.08 -8.42 -20.39
N GLU A 237 -8.02 -7.65 -20.13
CA GLU A 237 -7.54 -7.35 -18.78
C GLU A 237 -8.60 -6.57 -17.97
N LYS A 238 -9.36 -5.65 -18.58
CA LYS A 238 -10.48 -4.95 -17.92
C LYS A 238 -11.61 -5.92 -17.55
N ARG A 239 -11.95 -6.88 -18.42
CA ARG A 239 -12.90 -7.93 -18.08
C ARG A 239 -12.41 -8.78 -16.92
N MET A 240 -11.11 -9.09 -16.89
CA MET A 240 -10.49 -9.83 -15.77
C MET A 240 -10.57 -9.08 -14.45
N VAL A 241 -10.48 -7.74 -14.43
CA VAL A 241 -10.71 -6.95 -13.21
C VAL A 241 -12.12 -7.17 -12.67
N VAL A 242 -13.14 -7.13 -13.54
CA VAL A 242 -14.54 -7.37 -13.14
C VAL A 242 -14.69 -8.77 -12.56
N SER A 243 -14.19 -9.79 -13.27
CA SER A 243 -14.26 -11.20 -12.81
C SER A 243 -13.50 -11.42 -11.49
N SER A 244 -12.31 -10.87 -11.34
CA SER A 244 -11.51 -10.94 -10.11
C SER A 244 -12.23 -10.27 -8.93
N ASN A 245 -12.90 -9.14 -9.17
CA ASN A 245 -13.68 -8.46 -8.14
C ASN A 245 -14.98 -9.22 -7.80
N ASP A 246 -15.66 -9.83 -8.78
CA ASP A 246 -16.79 -10.75 -8.53
C ASP A 246 -16.35 -11.93 -7.66
N PHE A 247 -15.21 -12.53 -8.00
CA PHE A 247 -14.62 -13.58 -7.18
C PHE A 247 -14.32 -13.09 -5.76
N ALA A 248 -13.80 -11.86 -5.59
CA ALA A 248 -13.53 -11.27 -4.28
C ALA A 248 -14.79 -11.18 -3.40
N PHE A 249 -15.90 -10.69 -3.96
CA PHE A 249 -17.16 -10.60 -3.22
C PHE A 249 -17.77 -11.97 -2.92
N ASN A 250 -17.71 -12.92 -3.87
CA ASN A 250 -18.18 -14.29 -3.67
C ASN A 250 -17.36 -15.03 -2.60
N LEU A 251 -16.05 -14.82 -2.60
CA LEU A 251 -15.15 -15.38 -1.60
C LEU A 251 -15.47 -14.85 -0.18
N LEU A 252 -15.71 -13.55 -0.04
CA LEU A 252 -16.11 -12.98 1.24
C LEU A 252 -17.46 -13.53 1.71
N ARG A 253 -18.46 -13.70 0.79
CA ARG A 253 -19.76 -14.34 1.11
C ARG A 253 -19.55 -15.74 1.67
N ALA A 254 -18.80 -16.58 0.94
CA ALA A 254 -18.56 -17.97 1.34
C ALA A 254 -17.80 -18.08 2.68
N MET A 255 -16.89 -17.15 2.98
CA MET A 255 -16.21 -17.13 4.26
C MET A 255 -17.13 -16.71 5.41
N ARG A 256 -17.98 -15.70 5.21
CA ARG A 256 -18.95 -15.23 6.21
C ARG A 256 -19.98 -16.27 6.59
N GLU A 257 -20.35 -17.18 5.67
CA GLU A 257 -21.26 -18.30 5.97
C GLU A 257 -20.64 -19.30 6.95
N GLN A 258 -19.31 -19.40 7.01
CA GLN A 258 -18.59 -20.35 7.87
C GLN A 258 -18.13 -19.72 9.18
N GLU A 259 -17.85 -18.40 9.20
CA GLU A 259 -17.17 -17.73 10.30
C GLU A 259 -17.82 -16.38 10.63
N ASP A 260 -18.24 -16.24 11.88
CA ASP A 260 -18.77 -14.99 12.44
C ASP A 260 -17.68 -14.22 13.21
N THR A 261 -16.61 -13.84 12.53
CA THR A 261 -15.43 -13.13 13.05
C THR A 261 -15.02 -11.97 12.17
N ASP A 262 -14.02 -11.19 12.61
CA ASP A 262 -13.34 -10.24 11.75
C ASP A 262 -12.60 -11.01 10.65
N ILE A 263 -12.72 -10.55 9.39
CA ILE A 263 -12.16 -11.23 8.22
C ILE A 263 -11.29 -10.25 7.45
N VAL A 264 -10.13 -10.71 6.98
CA VAL A 264 -9.32 -10.09 5.94
C VAL A 264 -8.82 -11.16 4.98
N ILE A 265 -9.00 -10.96 3.68
CA ILE A 265 -8.50 -11.85 2.63
C ILE A 265 -7.91 -11.04 1.50
N SER A 266 -6.97 -11.64 0.75
CA SER A 266 -6.45 -11.10 -0.50
C SER A 266 -6.99 -11.93 -1.67
N PRO A 267 -8.12 -11.55 -2.26
CA PRO A 267 -8.68 -12.29 -3.40
C PRO A 267 -7.77 -12.26 -4.62
N LEU A 268 -7.06 -11.15 -4.84
CA LEU A 268 -6.10 -11.04 -5.94
C LEU A 268 -5.00 -12.10 -5.82
N SER A 269 -4.49 -12.35 -4.61
CA SER A 269 -3.46 -13.36 -4.39
C SER A 269 -3.96 -14.77 -4.69
N ILE A 270 -5.23 -15.06 -4.36
CA ILE A 270 -5.88 -16.33 -4.70
C ILE A 270 -6.11 -16.42 -6.22
N THR A 271 -6.53 -15.31 -6.85
CA THR A 271 -6.66 -15.21 -8.32
C THR A 271 -5.35 -15.55 -9.02
N ILE A 272 -4.24 -15.02 -8.54
CA ILE A 272 -2.90 -15.29 -9.07
C ILE A 272 -2.52 -16.76 -8.90
N ALA A 273 -2.73 -17.34 -7.72
CA ALA A 273 -2.42 -18.74 -7.43
C ALA A 273 -3.26 -19.71 -8.29
N LEU A 274 -4.57 -19.49 -8.38
CA LEU A 274 -5.48 -20.31 -9.19
C LEU A 274 -5.23 -20.13 -10.69
N GLY A 275 -4.96 -18.90 -11.14
CA GLY A 275 -4.60 -18.61 -12.53
C GLY A 275 -3.32 -19.36 -12.93
N MET A 276 -2.30 -19.37 -12.06
CA MET A 276 -1.08 -20.14 -12.28
C MET A 276 -1.37 -21.65 -12.36
N LEU A 277 -2.12 -22.22 -11.41
CA LEU A 277 -2.51 -23.62 -11.39
C LEU A 277 -3.36 -24.03 -12.62
N ASN A 278 -4.22 -23.13 -13.09
CA ASN A 278 -5.07 -23.37 -14.26
C ASN A 278 -4.26 -23.69 -15.52
N ASN A 279 -3.06 -23.12 -15.66
CA ASN A 279 -2.14 -23.44 -16.76
C ASN A 279 -1.57 -24.86 -16.69
N SER A 280 -1.67 -25.52 -15.54
CA SER A 280 -1.23 -26.89 -15.35
C SER A 280 -2.37 -27.92 -15.41
N ALA A 281 -3.62 -27.45 -15.43
CA ALA A 281 -4.83 -28.25 -15.39
C ALA A 281 -5.37 -28.58 -16.79
N SER A 282 -6.25 -29.59 -16.85
CA SER A 282 -7.03 -29.96 -18.04
C SER A 282 -8.42 -30.42 -17.63
N GLY A 283 -9.27 -30.72 -18.62
CA GLY A 283 -10.57 -31.35 -18.43
C GLY A 283 -11.51 -30.63 -17.47
N LEU A 284 -12.12 -31.37 -16.55
CA LEU A 284 -13.06 -30.83 -15.57
C LEU A 284 -12.37 -29.93 -14.54
N THR A 285 -11.17 -30.29 -14.11
CA THR A 285 -10.36 -29.49 -13.18
C THR A 285 -10.14 -28.07 -13.70
N GLN A 286 -9.66 -27.95 -14.93
CA GLN A 286 -9.45 -26.65 -15.58
C GLN A 286 -10.73 -25.86 -15.73
N LYS A 287 -11.80 -26.54 -16.15
CA LYS A 287 -13.12 -25.91 -16.35
C LYS A 287 -13.69 -25.33 -15.07
N GLU A 288 -13.65 -26.06 -13.95
CA GLU A 288 -14.14 -25.57 -12.67
C GLU A 288 -13.37 -24.37 -12.16
N ILE A 289 -12.03 -24.38 -12.29
CA ILE A 289 -11.18 -23.25 -11.94
C ILE A 289 -11.57 -22.03 -12.80
N SER A 290 -11.61 -22.19 -14.12
CA SER A 290 -11.93 -21.12 -15.06
C SER A 290 -13.32 -20.52 -14.80
N GLN A 291 -14.33 -21.37 -14.59
CA GLN A 291 -15.69 -20.92 -14.33
C GLN A 291 -15.83 -20.16 -13.00
N THR A 292 -15.20 -20.68 -11.94
CA THR A 292 -15.24 -20.03 -10.62
C THR A 292 -14.52 -18.68 -10.63
N MET A 293 -13.45 -18.55 -11.40
CA MET A 293 -12.70 -17.32 -11.59
C MET A 293 -13.32 -16.36 -12.61
N GLY A 294 -14.32 -16.83 -13.38
CA GLY A 294 -15.05 -16.02 -14.37
C GLY A 294 -14.22 -15.65 -15.60
N PHE A 295 -13.36 -16.55 -16.09
CA PHE A 295 -12.61 -16.32 -17.32
C PHE A 295 -12.74 -17.48 -18.31
N ASP A 296 -12.73 -17.13 -19.60
CA ASP A 296 -12.86 -18.09 -20.70
C ASP A 296 -11.50 -18.41 -21.37
N ASN A 297 -10.46 -17.61 -21.07
CA ASN A 297 -9.17 -17.70 -21.74
C ASN A 297 -8.02 -17.56 -20.73
N ALA A 298 -7.15 -18.58 -20.67
CA ALA A 298 -5.96 -18.59 -19.81
C ALA A 298 -4.98 -17.44 -20.12
N ASP A 299 -4.85 -17.04 -21.39
CA ASP A 299 -3.95 -15.95 -21.80
C ASP A 299 -4.40 -14.60 -21.22
N ALA A 300 -5.71 -14.37 -21.11
CA ALA A 300 -6.24 -13.15 -20.49
C ALA A 300 -5.87 -13.07 -19.00
N VAL A 301 -5.98 -14.18 -18.27
CA VAL A 301 -5.58 -14.28 -16.86
C VAL A 301 -4.07 -14.09 -16.72
N ASN A 302 -3.28 -14.76 -17.55
CA ASN A 302 -1.83 -14.66 -17.56
C ASN A 302 -1.39 -13.19 -17.79
N SER A 303 -1.96 -12.53 -18.80
CA SER A 303 -1.69 -11.12 -19.13
C SER A 303 -2.08 -10.19 -17.98
N PHE A 304 -3.27 -10.36 -17.43
CA PHE A 304 -3.77 -9.58 -16.28
C PHE A 304 -2.85 -9.73 -15.06
N CYS A 305 -2.53 -10.97 -14.65
CA CYS A 305 -1.68 -11.22 -13.49
C CYS A 305 -0.29 -10.59 -13.66
N ARG A 306 0.32 -10.80 -14.84
CA ARG A 306 1.60 -10.18 -15.16
C ARG A 306 1.54 -8.65 -15.09
N ARG A 307 0.48 -8.03 -15.66
CA ARG A 307 0.29 -6.59 -15.65
C ARG A 307 0.21 -6.05 -14.22
N ILE A 308 -0.65 -6.64 -13.40
CA ILE A 308 -0.81 -6.20 -12.01
C ILE A 308 0.49 -6.39 -11.21
N LEU A 309 1.13 -7.55 -11.29
CA LEU A 309 2.39 -7.82 -10.58
C LEU A 309 3.52 -6.86 -10.98
N THR A 310 3.60 -6.51 -12.27
CA THR A 310 4.67 -5.66 -12.80
C THR A 310 4.44 -4.18 -12.51
N GLU A 311 3.19 -3.71 -12.59
CA GLU A 311 2.89 -2.27 -12.54
C GLU A 311 2.48 -1.77 -11.16
N SER A 312 1.85 -2.62 -10.31
CA SER A 312 1.34 -2.16 -9.02
C SER A 312 2.41 -1.54 -8.11
N ASN A 313 3.61 -2.13 -8.05
CA ASN A 313 4.70 -1.64 -7.22
C ASN A 313 5.33 -0.32 -7.70
N LYS A 314 4.97 0.16 -8.90
CA LYS A 314 5.50 1.39 -9.50
C LYS A 314 4.56 2.58 -9.36
N LEU A 315 3.34 2.36 -8.84
CA LEU A 315 2.30 3.38 -8.79
C LEU A 315 2.58 4.44 -7.74
N ASP A 316 3.14 4.01 -6.61
CA ASP A 316 3.43 4.85 -5.48
C ASP A 316 4.69 4.35 -4.76
N TRP A 317 5.62 5.25 -4.48
CA TRP A 317 6.86 4.89 -3.78
C TRP A 317 6.67 4.82 -2.24
N GLU A 318 5.64 5.50 -1.70
CA GLU A 318 5.30 5.47 -0.28
C GLU A 318 4.47 4.24 0.09
N THR A 319 3.63 3.77 -0.83
CA THR A 319 2.79 2.60 -0.62
C THR A 319 3.47 1.34 -1.16
N LYS A 320 3.64 0.35 -0.30
CA LYS A 320 4.20 -0.96 -0.66
C LYS A 320 3.07 -1.97 -0.80
N SER A 321 2.90 -2.49 -2.01
CA SER A 321 1.99 -3.58 -2.31
C SER A 321 2.80 -4.74 -2.90
N LEU A 322 3.23 -5.67 -2.06
CA LEU A 322 4.07 -6.79 -2.47
C LEU A 322 3.21 -8.05 -2.60
N ILE A 323 3.31 -8.70 -3.74
CA ILE A 323 2.72 -10.01 -3.99
C ILE A 323 3.84 -10.90 -4.50
N ALA A 324 4.19 -11.93 -3.75
CA ALA A 324 5.24 -12.88 -4.12
C ALA A 324 4.66 -14.29 -4.25
N ASN A 325 5.16 -15.02 -5.24
CA ASN A 325 4.70 -16.38 -5.54
C ASN A 325 5.88 -17.34 -5.61
N THR A 326 5.72 -18.54 -5.08
CA THR A 326 6.70 -19.62 -5.26
C THR A 326 6.02 -20.97 -5.23
N ILE A 327 6.74 -21.97 -5.75
CA ILE A 327 6.35 -23.38 -5.70
C ILE A 327 7.54 -24.17 -5.14
N PHE A 328 7.36 -24.83 -4.01
CA PHE A 328 8.31 -25.81 -3.52
C PHE A 328 7.87 -27.19 -3.97
N ILE A 329 8.71 -27.90 -4.75
CA ILE A 329 8.48 -29.27 -5.21
C ILE A 329 9.35 -30.26 -4.44
N ASN A 330 8.77 -31.41 -4.07
CA ASN A 330 9.45 -32.44 -3.27
C ASN A 330 10.38 -33.33 -4.13
N GLU A 331 11.63 -32.92 -4.32
CA GLU A 331 12.62 -33.68 -5.05
C GLU A 331 13.08 -34.96 -4.32
N GLY A 332 13.01 -34.99 -2.97
CA GLY A 332 13.37 -36.16 -2.18
C GLY A 332 12.49 -37.40 -2.47
N ARG A 333 11.38 -37.22 -3.18
CA ARG A 333 10.49 -38.27 -3.69
C ARG A 333 10.55 -38.42 -5.22
N GLY A 334 11.46 -37.73 -5.87
CA GLY A 334 11.63 -37.78 -7.32
C GLY A 334 10.61 -36.97 -8.12
N TYR A 335 9.87 -36.03 -7.48
CA TYR A 335 8.98 -35.15 -8.20
C TYR A 335 9.76 -33.99 -8.84
N SER A 336 9.34 -33.62 -10.05
CA SER A 336 9.88 -32.47 -10.76
C SER A 336 8.77 -31.78 -11.57
N LEU A 337 8.81 -30.44 -11.62
CA LEU A 337 7.90 -29.66 -12.43
C LEU A 337 8.23 -29.81 -13.93
N LYS A 338 7.18 -29.73 -14.75
CA LYS A 338 7.36 -29.67 -16.21
C LYS A 338 7.87 -28.30 -16.63
N GLN A 339 8.88 -28.27 -17.49
CA GLN A 339 9.51 -27.00 -17.89
C GLN A 339 8.56 -25.98 -18.50
N PRO A 340 7.59 -26.35 -19.37
CA PRO A 340 6.62 -25.36 -19.88
C PRO A 340 5.79 -24.68 -18.77
N PHE A 341 5.45 -25.40 -17.71
CA PHE A 341 4.75 -24.82 -16.56
C PHE A 341 5.66 -23.87 -15.77
N VAL A 342 6.92 -24.24 -15.55
CA VAL A 342 7.92 -23.38 -14.91
C VAL A 342 8.10 -22.06 -15.67
N ASP A 343 8.14 -22.14 -17.01
CA ASP A 343 8.32 -20.97 -17.87
C ASP A 343 7.10 -20.02 -17.78
N ILE A 344 5.87 -20.55 -17.73
CA ILE A 344 4.66 -19.79 -17.52
C ILE A 344 4.65 -19.16 -16.12
N ALA A 345 4.97 -19.94 -15.08
CA ALA A 345 4.99 -19.46 -13.70
C ALA A 345 5.97 -18.29 -13.53
N ARG A 346 7.14 -18.35 -14.14
CA ARG A 346 8.11 -17.25 -14.12
C ARG A 346 7.67 -16.05 -14.94
N SER A 347 7.17 -16.30 -16.17
CA SER A 347 6.90 -15.22 -17.11
C SER A 347 5.68 -14.36 -16.76
N TYR A 348 4.66 -14.96 -16.16
CA TYR A 348 3.38 -14.30 -15.91
C TYR A 348 3.04 -14.08 -14.44
N TYR A 349 3.64 -14.87 -13.53
CA TYR A 349 3.28 -14.89 -12.12
C TYR A 349 4.42 -14.51 -11.19
N ASP A 350 5.59 -14.17 -11.75
CA ASP A 350 6.81 -13.84 -11.00
C ASP A 350 7.13 -14.92 -9.94
N ALA A 351 6.79 -16.17 -10.24
CA ALA A 351 7.00 -17.28 -9.35
C ALA A 351 8.39 -17.90 -9.55
N THR A 352 9.07 -18.18 -8.43
CA THR A 352 10.39 -18.83 -8.43
C THR A 352 10.26 -20.24 -7.87
N PRO A 353 10.03 -21.27 -8.72
CA PRO A 353 9.94 -22.66 -8.26
C PRO A 353 11.28 -23.15 -7.70
N GLU A 354 11.21 -23.84 -6.56
CA GLU A 354 12.37 -24.43 -5.87
C GLU A 354 12.14 -25.93 -5.59
N ALA A 355 13.18 -26.74 -5.87
CA ALA A 355 13.20 -28.15 -5.51
C ALA A 355 13.80 -28.33 -4.10
N ARG A 356 13.11 -29.10 -3.24
CA ARG A 356 13.53 -29.39 -1.86
C ARG A 356 13.17 -30.79 -1.46
N ASP A 357 14.02 -31.44 -0.65
CA ASP A 357 13.64 -32.68 0.02
C ASP A 357 12.76 -32.38 1.25
N PHE A 358 11.50 -32.80 1.20
CA PHE A 358 10.57 -32.57 2.32
C PHE A 358 10.83 -33.51 3.51
N ASN A 359 11.73 -34.48 3.41
CA ASN A 359 12.20 -35.23 4.56
C ASN A 359 13.34 -34.51 5.30
N ASP A 360 13.96 -33.48 4.69
CA ASP A 360 14.92 -32.64 5.40
C ASP A 360 14.18 -31.82 6.45
N GLY A 361 14.61 -31.95 7.71
CA GLY A 361 14.02 -31.23 8.84
C GLY A 361 14.11 -29.70 8.75
N GLN A 362 14.91 -29.15 7.85
CA GLN A 362 15.04 -27.71 7.62
C GLN A 362 14.08 -27.15 6.57
N THR A 363 13.53 -28.00 5.69
CA THR A 363 12.67 -27.55 4.59
C THR A 363 11.48 -26.71 5.07
N MET A 364 10.81 -27.10 6.14
CA MET A 364 9.70 -26.32 6.71
C MET A 364 10.17 -24.93 7.17
N ALA A 365 11.35 -24.82 7.77
CA ALA A 365 11.90 -23.54 8.20
C ALA A 365 12.26 -22.64 7.01
N ILE A 366 12.80 -23.22 5.92
CA ILE A 366 13.11 -22.50 4.67
C ILE A 366 11.82 -21.95 4.05
N ILE A 367 10.76 -22.74 4.00
CA ILE A 367 9.44 -22.31 3.48
C ILE A 367 8.88 -21.15 4.32
N ASN A 368 8.95 -21.24 5.64
CA ASN A 368 8.50 -20.18 6.54
C ASN A 368 9.38 -18.93 6.42
N GLN A 369 10.69 -19.10 6.26
CA GLN A 369 11.59 -17.97 6.04
C GLN A 369 11.27 -17.24 4.75
N TRP A 370 10.99 -17.98 3.65
CA TRP A 370 10.56 -17.38 2.38
C TRP A 370 9.32 -16.50 2.59
N ALA A 371 8.29 -16.98 3.30
CA ALA A 371 7.09 -16.21 3.57
C ALA A 371 7.38 -14.95 4.42
N SER A 372 8.23 -15.08 5.43
CA SER A 372 8.67 -13.96 6.27
C SER A 372 9.38 -12.89 5.45
N ASP A 373 10.33 -13.26 4.60
CA ASP A 373 11.12 -12.35 3.78
C ASP A 373 10.25 -11.57 2.79
N HIS A 374 9.25 -12.23 2.19
CA HIS A 374 8.35 -11.61 1.21
C HIS A 374 7.16 -10.86 1.83
N THR A 375 7.00 -10.91 3.16
CA THR A 375 5.98 -10.14 3.90
C THR A 375 6.58 -9.18 4.91
N MET A 376 7.88 -8.85 4.79
CA MET A 376 8.58 -7.95 5.71
C MET A 376 8.45 -8.41 7.19
N GLY A 377 8.43 -9.72 7.43
CA GLY A 377 8.30 -10.33 8.75
C GLY A 377 6.87 -10.36 9.34
N MET A 378 5.85 -9.92 8.60
CA MET A 378 4.46 -9.96 9.07
C MET A 378 3.91 -11.38 9.18
N ILE A 379 4.22 -12.24 8.21
CA ILE A 379 3.82 -13.66 8.21
C ILE A 379 5.08 -14.49 8.43
N ARG A 380 5.31 -14.91 9.68
CA ARG A 380 6.53 -15.66 10.04
C ARG A 380 6.38 -17.16 9.92
N GLU A 381 5.15 -17.66 9.89
CA GLU A 381 4.87 -19.09 9.85
C GLU A 381 3.64 -19.35 8.97
N VAL A 382 3.85 -19.94 7.79
CA VAL A 382 2.79 -20.42 6.89
C VAL A 382 2.57 -21.92 7.04
N LEU A 383 3.58 -22.65 7.49
CA LEU A 383 3.52 -24.08 7.77
C LEU A 383 4.04 -24.36 9.18
N ASN A 384 3.29 -25.13 9.93
CA ASN A 384 3.67 -25.67 11.24
C ASN A 384 3.77 -27.20 11.18
N ARG A 385 4.16 -27.82 12.29
CA ARG A 385 4.34 -29.29 12.37
C ARG A 385 3.07 -30.09 12.05
N SER A 386 1.89 -29.52 12.27
CA SER A 386 0.61 -30.17 11.98
C SER A 386 0.16 -30.02 10.54
N SER A 387 0.58 -28.96 9.85
CA SER A 387 0.25 -28.67 8.44
C SER A 387 1.35 -29.11 7.46
N PHE A 388 2.60 -29.27 7.91
CA PHE A 388 3.69 -29.75 7.06
C PHE A 388 3.59 -31.26 6.87
N ASN A 389 3.53 -31.68 5.60
CA ASN A 389 3.47 -33.08 5.21
C ASN A 389 4.67 -33.42 4.31
N SER A 390 5.61 -34.23 4.80
CA SER A 390 6.76 -34.68 4.02
C SER A 390 6.40 -35.59 2.83
N PHE A 391 5.15 -36.06 2.76
CA PHE A 391 4.63 -36.82 1.63
C PHE A 391 3.98 -35.94 0.56
N ALA A 392 3.79 -34.64 0.82
CA ALA A 392 3.24 -33.72 -0.17
C ALA A 392 4.12 -33.67 -1.42
N VAL A 393 3.49 -33.51 -2.58
CA VAL A 393 4.18 -33.34 -3.85
C VAL A 393 4.79 -31.96 -3.96
N SER A 394 4.01 -30.94 -3.57
CA SER A 394 4.44 -29.54 -3.63
C SER A 394 3.68 -28.68 -2.63
N TYR A 395 4.27 -27.52 -2.32
CA TYR A 395 3.60 -26.38 -1.69
C TYR A 395 3.61 -25.20 -2.64
N LEU A 396 2.43 -24.70 -2.96
CA LEU A 396 2.24 -23.46 -3.68
C LEU A 396 2.02 -22.36 -2.66
N LEU A 397 2.88 -21.36 -2.65
CA LEU A 397 2.82 -20.26 -1.71
C LEU A 397 2.61 -18.95 -2.45
N ASN A 398 1.70 -18.17 -1.91
CA ASN A 398 1.51 -16.78 -2.26
C ASN A 398 1.59 -15.97 -0.96
N ALA A 399 2.46 -14.97 -0.95
CA ALA A 399 2.62 -14.05 0.16
C ALA A 399 2.22 -12.67 -0.28
N THR A 400 1.31 -12.05 0.45
CA THR A 400 0.81 -10.71 0.14
C THR A 400 1.01 -9.77 1.32
N TYR A 401 1.61 -8.63 1.02
CA TYR A 401 1.88 -7.58 1.98
C TYR A 401 1.40 -6.24 1.43
N PHE A 402 0.72 -5.47 2.27
CA PHE A 402 0.34 -4.09 1.97
C PHE A 402 0.74 -3.17 3.12
N LYS A 403 1.39 -2.07 2.76
CA LYS A 403 1.72 -0.99 3.67
C LYS A 403 1.49 0.33 2.95
N GLY A 404 0.59 1.16 3.45
CA GLY A 404 0.30 2.48 2.92
C GLY A 404 0.03 3.47 4.05
N ALA A 405 0.68 4.64 4.03
CA ALA A 405 0.29 5.76 4.88
C ALA A 405 -0.97 6.41 4.30
N TRP A 406 -1.88 6.89 5.16
CA TRP A 406 -3.00 7.69 4.67
C TRP A 406 -2.51 8.93 3.94
N THR A 407 -3.12 9.29 2.84
CA THR A 407 -2.89 10.61 2.20
C THR A 407 -3.28 11.73 3.16
N LYS A 408 -4.36 11.53 3.92
CA LYS A 408 -4.84 12.40 4.99
C LYS A 408 -4.86 11.59 6.29
N LYS A 409 -3.90 11.85 7.20
CA LYS A 409 -3.71 11.06 8.43
C LYS A 409 -4.64 11.48 9.53
N PHE A 410 -4.99 10.57 10.42
CA PHE A 410 -5.71 10.89 11.65
C PHE A 410 -4.76 11.44 12.70
N ARG A 411 -5.23 12.37 13.52
CA ARG A 411 -4.50 12.87 14.69
C ARG A 411 -4.71 11.94 15.88
N LYS A 412 -3.62 11.47 16.46
CA LYS A 412 -3.65 10.57 17.63
C LYS A 412 -4.38 11.16 18.83
N GLU A 413 -4.31 12.49 18.99
CA GLU A 413 -4.96 13.23 20.07
C GLU A 413 -6.49 13.17 19.99
N PHE A 414 -7.04 12.92 18.79
CA PHE A 414 -8.49 12.82 18.58
C PHE A 414 -9.00 11.38 18.64
N THR A 415 -8.09 10.39 18.77
CA THR A 415 -8.49 8.99 19.00
C THR A 415 -8.93 8.81 20.44
N SER A 416 -10.12 8.27 20.62
CA SER A 416 -10.70 8.01 21.95
C SER A 416 -11.53 6.74 21.96
N GLU A 417 -11.64 6.12 23.14
CA GLU A 417 -12.49 4.94 23.34
C GLU A 417 -13.97 5.31 23.17
N ARG A 418 -14.63 4.71 22.17
CA ARG A 418 -16.06 4.92 21.86
C ARG A 418 -16.78 3.59 21.73
N ASP A 419 -18.10 3.63 21.93
CA ASP A 419 -18.95 2.44 21.83
C ASP A 419 -18.99 1.94 20.38
N PHE A 420 -18.86 0.62 20.20
CA PHE A 420 -18.98 -0.06 18.91
C PHE A 420 -20.16 -1.04 18.94
N GLY A 421 -21.10 -0.84 18.03
CA GLY A 421 -22.34 -1.60 17.99
C GLY A 421 -23.24 -1.37 19.22
N LYS A 422 -24.12 -2.32 19.48
CA LYS A 422 -25.09 -2.25 20.60
C LYS A 422 -24.64 -3.08 21.81
N THR A 423 -23.42 -3.58 21.82
CA THR A 423 -22.94 -4.55 22.83
C THR A 423 -22.23 -3.90 24.01
N GLY A 424 -22.03 -2.58 24.00
CA GLY A 424 -21.25 -1.85 25.02
C GLY A 424 -19.74 -2.08 24.91
N LYS A 425 -19.26 -2.74 23.84
CA LYS A 425 -17.84 -2.86 23.55
C LYS A 425 -17.29 -1.51 23.13
N LYS A 426 -16.16 -1.11 23.70
CA LYS A 426 -15.44 0.09 23.29
C LYS A 426 -14.27 -0.26 22.40
N VAL A 427 -14.01 0.61 21.43
CA VAL A 427 -12.88 0.53 20.52
C VAL A 427 -12.21 1.90 20.40
N PRO A 428 -10.90 1.95 20.17
CA PRO A 428 -10.22 3.21 19.89
C PRO A 428 -10.71 3.74 18.55
N MET A 429 -11.48 4.83 18.58
CA MET A 429 -12.08 5.48 17.42
C MET A 429 -11.24 6.68 17.01
N MET A 430 -10.67 6.62 15.81
CA MET A 430 -9.95 7.70 15.16
C MET A 430 -10.96 8.68 14.56
N VAL A 431 -10.69 9.98 14.66
CA VAL A 431 -11.60 11.03 14.19
C VAL A 431 -10.86 12.04 13.35
N GLN A 432 -11.45 12.39 12.20
CA GLN A 432 -11.02 13.55 11.41
C GLN A 432 -12.19 14.14 10.62
N GLU A 433 -12.05 15.38 10.20
CA GLU A 433 -12.99 16.03 9.31
C GLU A 433 -12.25 16.63 8.13
N ASP A 434 -12.54 16.12 6.93
CA ASP A 434 -11.89 16.54 5.69
C ASP A 434 -12.77 16.21 4.47
N ASP A 435 -12.29 16.55 3.28
CA ASP A 435 -12.96 16.21 2.03
C ASP A 435 -12.55 14.79 1.59
N PHE A 436 -13.55 13.92 1.40
CA PHE A 436 -13.35 12.53 0.97
C PHE A 436 -14.28 12.18 -0.18
N LEU A 437 -13.89 11.21 -0.97
CA LEU A 437 -14.78 10.60 -1.94
C LEU A 437 -15.88 9.85 -1.19
N TYR A 438 -17.10 10.39 -1.21
CA TYR A 438 -18.25 9.91 -0.47
C TYR A 438 -19.44 9.65 -1.40
N ALA A 439 -20.18 8.61 -1.11
CA ALA A 439 -21.50 8.34 -1.70
C ALA A 439 -22.38 7.59 -0.70
N GLU A 440 -23.67 7.60 -0.95
CA GLU A 440 -24.64 6.86 -0.13
C GLU A 440 -25.84 6.41 -0.97
N ASP A 441 -26.49 5.34 -0.51
CA ASP A 441 -27.79 4.90 -1.01
C ASP A 441 -28.69 4.46 0.16
N GLU A 442 -29.76 3.71 -0.17
CA GLU A 442 -30.70 3.19 0.81
C GLU A 442 -30.14 2.10 1.73
N ASN A 443 -29.05 1.43 1.33
CA ASN A 443 -28.45 0.31 2.05
C ASN A 443 -27.21 0.72 2.85
N CYS A 444 -26.38 1.59 2.31
CA CYS A 444 -25.11 1.93 2.95
C CYS A 444 -24.61 3.34 2.64
N GLN A 445 -23.63 3.74 3.43
CA GLN A 445 -22.71 4.84 3.15
C GLN A 445 -21.39 4.25 2.64
N TYR A 446 -20.75 4.93 1.71
CA TYR A 446 -19.47 4.60 1.09
C TYR A 446 -18.50 5.75 1.34
N ILE A 447 -17.28 5.45 1.77
CA ILE A 447 -16.19 6.41 1.85
C ILE A 447 -14.90 5.78 1.32
N SER A 448 -14.11 6.55 0.60
CA SER A 448 -12.80 6.13 0.11
C SER A 448 -11.69 6.97 0.75
N LEU A 449 -10.76 6.29 1.42
CA LEU A 449 -9.62 6.86 2.10
C LEU A 449 -8.35 6.55 1.31
N PRO A 450 -7.76 7.53 0.62
CA PRO A 450 -6.59 7.29 -0.20
C PRO A 450 -5.32 7.06 0.63
N TYR A 451 -4.42 6.23 0.10
CA TYR A 451 -3.06 6.01 0.60
C TYR A 451 -2.04 6.74 -0.26
N GLY A 452 -0.98 7.25 0.37
CA GLY A 452 0.17 7.86 -0.31
C GLY A 452 -0.23 8.91 -1.32
N ASN A 453 0.09 8.67 -2.58
CA ASN A 453 -0.26 9.55 -3.71
C ASN A 453 -1.69 9.33 -4.26
N GLY A 454 -2.51 8.49 -3.64
CA GLY A 454 -3.87 8.17 -4.07
C GLY A 454 -3.99 7.03 -5.08
N ALA A 455 -2.88 6.34 -5.44
CA ALA A 455 -2.93 5.18 -6.33
C ALA A 455 -3.71 4.00 -5.70
N TYR A 456 -3.71 3.92 -4.37
CA TYR A 456 -4.47 2.95 -3.60
C TYR A 456 -5.43 3.64 -2.65
N SER A 457 -6.52 3.00 -2.31
CA SER A 457 -7.39 3.46 -1.23
C SER A 457 -8.03 2.30 -0.46
N MET A 458 -8.33 2.58 0.81
CA MET A 458 -9.30 1.80 1.56
C MET A 458 -10.69 2.36 1.28
N THR A 459 -11.60 1.51 0.88
CA THR A 459 -13.01 1.85 0.78
C THR A 459 -13.77 1.16 1.89
N VAL A 460 -14.57 1.91 2.63
CA VAL A 460 -15.42 1.40 3.71
C VAL A 460 -16.89 1.52 3.30
N PHE A 461 -17.63 0.42 3.42
CA PHE A 461 -19.07 0.35 3.26
C PHE A 461 -19.72 0.17 4.62
N LEU A 462 -20.40 1.18 5.09
CA LEU A 462 -21.09 1.19 6.37
C LEU A 462 -22.59 1.00 6.15
N PRO A 463 -23.19 -0.13 6.57
CA PRO A 463 -24.64 -0.34 6.45
C PRO A 463 -25.42 0.80 7.12
N ARG A 464 -26.59 1.15 6.65
CA ARG A 464 -27.52 2.01 7.37
C ARG A 464 -27.91 1.35 8.72
N GLU A 465 -28.46 2.12 9.65
CA GLU A 465 -28.78 1.62 11.01
C GLU A 465 -29.78 0.46 11.03
N ASP A 466 -30.66 0.41 10.02
CA ASP A 466 -31.68 -0.62 9.81
C ASP A 466 -31.25 -1.72 8.83
N LYS A 467 -30.00 -1.69 8.34
CA LYS A 467 -29.43 -2.62 7.37
C LYS A 467 -28.34 -3.49 7.96
N THR A 468 -28.09 -4.61 7.30
CA THR A 468 -27.06 -5.58 7.66
C THR A 468 -25.89 -5.55 6.70
N LEU A 469 -24.78 -6.20 7.06
CA LEU A 469 -23.67 -6.43 6.12
C LEU A 469 -24.10 -7.26 4.91
N GLU A 470 -25.09 -8.14 5.07
CA GLU A 470 -25.62 -8.96 3.98
C GLU A 470 -26.39 -8.13 2.96
N ASP A 471 -27.20 -7.16 3.44
CA ASP A 471 -27.90 -6.22 2.55
C ASP A 471 -26.90 -5.44 1.68
N VAL A 472 -25.78 -5.00 2.24
CA VAL A 472 -24.71 -4.33 1.51
C VAL A 472 -24.01 -5.27 0.54
N LEU A 473 -23.58 -6.45 1.02
CA LEU A 473 -22.79 -7.39 0.24
C LEU A 473 -23.61 -7.97 -0.92
N SER A 474 -24.93 -8.17 -0.76
CA SER A 474 -25.81 -8.63 -1.84
C SER A 474 -25.87 -7.66 -3.02
N GLY A 475 -25.69 -6.37 -2.78
CA GLY A 475 -25.61 -5.33 -3.80
C GLY A 475 -24.24 -5.15 -4.43
N LEU A 476 -23.19 -5.86 -3.98
CA LEU A 476 -21.84 -5.73 -4.49
C LEU A 476 -21.49 -6.81 -5.51
N SER A 477 -20.98 -6.38 -6.65
CA SER A 477 -20.43 -7.21 -7.72
C SER A 477 -19.24 -6.47 -8.37
N GLY A 478 -18.46 -7.16 -9.19
CA GLY A 478 -17.37 -6.52 -9.93
C GLY A 478 -17.85 -5.37 -10.81
N GLN A 479 -19.04 -5.50 -11.42
CA GLN A 479 -19.66 -4.46 -12.23
C GLN A 479 -20.11 -3.28 -11.35
N ASN A 480 -20.88 -3.54 -10.29
CA ASN A 480 -21.40 -2.50 -9.41
C ASN A 480 -20.29 -1.79 -8.62
N TRP A 481 -19.18 -2.46 -8.34
CA TRP A 481 -18.00 -1.87 -7.74
C TRP A 481 -17.46 -0.69 -8.55
N GLN A 482 -17.36 -0.85 -9.87
CA GLN A 482 -16.93 0.22 -10.76
C GLN A 482 -17.94 1.39 -10.80
N GLU A 483 -19.22 1.09 -10.66
CA GLU A 483 -20.28 2.12 -10.58
C GLU A 483 -20.21 2.91 -9.27
N TRP A 484 -19.96 2.24 -8.13
CA TRP A 484 -19.77 2.88 -6.84
C TRP A 484 -18.60 3.88 -6.88
N LYS A 485 -17.48 3.51 -7.47
CA LYS A 485 -16.35 4.41 -7.66
C LYS A 485 -16.71 5.66 -8.44
N LYS A 486 -17.59 5.55 -9.45
CA LYS A 486 -18.05 6.68 -10.27
C LYS A 486 -19.09 7.55 -9.57
N LYS A 487 -19.89 6.99 -8.64
CA LYS A 487 -20.89 7.73 -7.87
C LYS A 487 -20.28 8.63 -6.81
N GLY A 488 -19.11 8.29 -6.30
CA GLY A 488 -18.43 9.05 -5.27
C GLY A 488 -18.15 10.48 -5.73
N LYS A 489 -18.41 11.45 -4.83
CA LYS A 489 -18.05 12.85 -4.99
C LYS A 489 -17.18 13.28 -3.84
N GLU A 490 -16.31 14.26 -4.07
CA GLU A 490 -15.60 14.90 -2.97
C GLU A 490 -16.60 15.70 -2.14
N GLU A 491 -16.76 15.30 -0.90
CA GLU A 491 -17.69 15.89 0.05
C GLU A 491 -17.00 16.08 1.41
N ARG A 492 -17.36 17.12 2.12
CA ARG A 492 -16.90 17.35 3.49
C ARG A 492 -17.50 16.30 4.41
N VAL A 493 -16.67 15.47 5.05
CA VAL A 493 -17.10 14.36 5.90
C VAL A 493 -16.46 14.43 7.28
N ASN A 494 -17.29 14.42 8.31
CA ASN A 494 -16.86 14.12 9.66
C ASN A 494 -16.78 12.59 9.78
N LEU A 495 -15.54 12.08 9.82
CA LEU A 495 -15.21 10.67 9.76
C LEU A 495 -14.81 10.14 11.13
N GLU A 496 -15.45 9.04 11.53
CA GLU A 496 -15.03 8.19 12.64
C GLU A 496 -14.74 6.79 12.12
N LEU A 497 -13.51 6.29 12.35
CA LEU A 497 -13.07 4.96 11.93
C LEU A 497 -12.34 4.26 13.08
N PRO A 498 -12.67 3.02 13.45
CA PRO A 498 -11.93 2.29 14.47
C PRO A 498 -10.46 2.09 14.08
N ARG A 499 -9.56 2.18 15.04
CA ARG A 499 -8.24 1.56 14.93
C ARG A 499 -8.40 0.07 15.16
N PHE A 500 -7.92 -0.76 14.25
CA PHE A 500 -8.11 -2.21 14.34
C PHE A 500 -6.97 -3.01 13.71
N GLU A 501 -6.85 -4.23 14.16
CA GLU A 501 -6.02 -5.25 13.53
C GLU A 501 -6.90 -6.47 13.25
N THR A 502 -6.77 -7.03 12.05
CA THR A 502 -7.44 -8.27 11.66
C THR A 502 -6.41 -9.20 11.02
N SER A 503 -6.42 -10.44 11.43
CA SER A 503 -5.59 -11.50 10.83
C SER A 503 -6.41 -12.73 10.53
N VAL A 504 -6.08 -13.40 9.44
CA VAL A 504 -6.68 -14.65 9.01
C VAL A 504 -5.58 -15.64 8.69
N ASP A 505 -5.73 -16.85 9.17
CA ASP A 505 -4.91 -18.01 8.83
C ASP A 505 -5.85 -19.19 8.57
N VAL A 506 -6.39 -19.28 7.33
CA VAL A 506 -7.54 -20.12 7.00
C VAL A 506 -7.21 -21.12 5.89
N ARG A 507 -7.72 -22.35 6.07
CA ARG A 507 -7.72 -23.38 5.01
C ARG A 507 -8.87 -23.13 4.04
N LEU A 508 -8.56 -22.99 2.76
CA LEU A 508 -9.51 -22.59 1.73
C LEU A 508 -10.21 -23.75 1.02
N ASN A 509 -9.82 -25.01 1.27
CA ASN A 509 -10.36 -26.16 0.52
C ASN A 509 -11.91 -26.15 0.46
N ASN A 510 -12.58 -26.08 1.63
CA ASN A 510 -14.04 -26.11 1.69
C ASN A 510 -14.68 -24.88 1.04
N ILE A 511 -14.04 -23.72 1.19
CA ILE A 511 -14.50 -22.46 0.60
C ILE A 511 -14.44 -22.53 -0.92
N MET A 512 -13.33 -23.02 -1.48
CA MET A 512 -13.18 -23.21 -2.92
C MET A 512 -14.17 -24.23 -3.48
N GLN A 513 -14.44 -25.33 -2.76
CA GLN A 513 -15.45 -26.31 -3.15
C GLN A 513 -16.86 -25.72 -3.14
N THR A 514 -17.19 -24.87 -2.17
CA THR A 514 -18.46 -24.14 -2.12
C THR A 514 -18.59 -23.19 -3.32
N LEU A 515 -17.49 -22.53 -3.70
CA LEU A 515 -17.46 -21.64 -4.86
C LEU A 515 -17.49 -22.35 -6.21
N GLY A 516 -17.28 -23.69 -6.25
CA GLY A 516 -17.41 -24.50 -7.46
C GLY A 516 -16.15 -25.25 -7.88
N ILE A 517 -14.99 -25.01 -7.28
CA ILE A 517 -13.75 -25.76 -7.54
C ILE A 517 -13.77 -27.02 -6.67
N ARG A 518 -14.16 -28.14 -7.21
CA ARG A 518 -14.30 -29.42 -6.50
C ARG A 518 -13.30 -30.44 -6.97
N GLU A 519 -13.23 -30.63 -8.29
CA GLU A 519 -12.41 -31.65 -8.93
C GLU A 519 -10.92 -31.53 -8.58
N ALA A 520 -10.41 -30.30 -8.49
CA ALA A 520 -9.02 -30.02 -8.15
C ALA A 520 -8.56 -30.59 -6.78
N PHE A 521 -9.51 -30.92 -5.88
CA PHE A 521 -9.25 -31.46 -4.54
C PHE A 521 -9.46 -32.98 -4.44
N LEU A 522 -9.80 -33.65 -5.55
CA LEU A 522 -10.07 -35.10 -5.61
C LEU A 522 -8.89 -35.84 -6.24
N GLU A 523 -8.80 -37.14 -5.99
CA GLU A 523 -7.80 -38.01 -6.62
C GLU A 523 -7.97 -38.13 -8.16
N THR A 524 -9.13 -37.74 -8.67
CA THR A 524 -9.47 -37.65 -10.10
C THR A 524 -9.01 -36.36 -10.76
N ALA A 525 -8.40 -35.43 -10.01
CA ALA A 525 -7.93 -34.15 -10.52
C ALA A 525 -6.93 -34.30 -11.69
N GLU A 526 -7.10 -33.47 -12.70
CA GLU A 526 -6.30 -33.49 -13.92
C GLU A 526 -5.34 -32.29 -13.94
N PHE A 527 -4.06 -32.53 -13.55
CA PHE A 527 -2.95 -31.57 -13.64
C PHE A 527 -1.80 -32.10 -14.51
N PRO A 528 -2.07 -32.50 -15.79
CA PRO A 528 -1.09 -33.18 -16.62
C PRO A 528 0.12 -32.32 -16.97
N TYR A 529 0.01 -30.97 -16.87
CA TYR A 529 1.08 -30.05 -17.24
C TYR A 529 1.91 -29.59 -16.04
N PHE A 530 1.54 -29.96 -14.79
CA PHE A 530 2.27 -29.61 -13.59
C PHE A 530 3.55 -30.45 -13.42
N CYS A 531 3.38 -31.74 -13.28
CA CYS A 531 4.47 -32.73 -13.14
C CYS A 531 4.13 -34.05 -13.84
N ASN A 532 5.00 -35.06 -13.73
CA ASN A 532 4.79 -36.35 -14.41
C ASN A 532 3.93 -37.34 -13.59
N TRP A 533 3.37 -36.91 -12.47
CA TRP A 533 2.59 -37.76 -11.60
C TRP A 533 1.15 -37.24 -11.49
N PRO A 534 0.14 -38.11 -11.32
CA PRO A 534 -1.20 -37.68 -10.93
C PRO A 534 -1.11 -36.97 -9.58
N ILE A 535 -1.70 -35.80 -9.50
CA ILE A 535 -1.71 -34.97 -8.29
C ILE A 535 -3.08 -34.31 -8.10
N PHE A 536 -3.38 -33.93 -6.88
CA PHE A 536 -4.51 -33.11 -6.50
C PHE A 536 -4.12 -32.07 -5.43
N ILE A 537 -4.93 -31.06 -5.22
CA ILE A 537 -4.70 -30.06 -4.18
C ILE A 537 -5.11 -30.63 -2.83
N ALA A 538 -4.17 -31.15 -2.06
CA ALA A 538 -4.44 -31.65 -0.72
C ALA A 538 -4.71 -30.53 0.28
N TYR A 539 -4.08 -29.36 0.06
CA TYR A 539 -4.10 -28.25 1.01
C TYR A 539 -3.94 -26.91 0.30
N MET A 540 -4.92 -26.03 0.49
CA MET A 540 -4.87 -24.64 0.06
C MET A 540 -5.12 -23.75 1.26
N LYS A 541 -4.24 -22.78 1.49
CA LYS A 541 -4.25 -21.91 2.68
C LYS A 541 -3.98 -20.47 2.29
N GLN A 542 -4.62 -19.54 2.97
CA GLN A 542 -4.23 -18.14 2.97
C GLN A 542 -3.97 -17.64 4.39
N ALA A 543 -2.85 -16.96 4.54
CA ALA A 543 -2.58 -16.11 5.69
C ALA A 543 -2.59 -14.65 5.24
N ALA A 544 -3.36 -13.81 5.92
CA ALA A 544 -3.44 -12.39 5.65
C ALA A 544 -3.53 -11.62 6.96
N LYS A 545 -2.94 -10.44 6.98
CA LYS A 545 -2.99 -9.54 8.14
C LYS A 545 -3.09 -8.10 7.67
N ILE A 546 -3.92 -7.33 8.34
CA ILE A 546 -4.02 -5.88 8.18
C ILE A 546 -4.03 -5.20 9.54
N THR A 547 -3.32 -4.09 9.64
CA THR A 547 -3.35 -3.20 10.79
C THR A 547 -3.73 -1.81 10.29
N VAL A 548 -4.80 -1.24 10.82
CA VAL A 548 -5.33 0.08 10.48
C VAL A 548 -5.19 0.97 11.70
N ASP A 549 -4.42 2.02 11.57
CA ASP A 549 -4.16 3.01 12.61
C ASP A 549 -4.20 4.45 12.07
N GLU A 550 -3.84 5.42 12.88
CA GLU A 550 -3.88 6.84 12.56
C GLU A 550 -2.94 7.23 11.40
N GLU A 551 -1.90 6.46 11.20
CA GLU A 551 -0.89 6.70 10.17
C GLU A 551 -1.26 6.10 8.82
N GLY A 552 -2.07 5.03 8.85
CA GLY A 552 -2.43 4.26 7.67
C GLY A 552 -2.57 2.78 7.95
N THR A 553 -2.13 1.99 7.00
CA THR A 553 -1.91 0.56 7.18
C THR A 553 -0.41 0.35 7.34
N GLN A 554 0.04 0.35 8.58
CA GLN A 554 1.42 0.26 9.07
C GLN A 554 2.39 1.32 8.53
N ALA A 555 2.55 2.48 9.20
CA ALA A 555 3.68 3.41 9.02
C ALA A 555 3.76 4.53 10.07
N ALA A 556 4.87 5.29 10.02
CA ALA A 556 5.22 6.38 10.92
C ALA A 556 4.62 7.75 10.51
N ALA A 557 4.51 8.64 11.48
CA ALA A 557 3.62 9.81 11.56
C ALA A 557 3.77 10.95 10.55
N VAL A 558 2.64 11.61 10.18
CA VAL A 558 2.50 13.06 9.92
C VAL A 558 1.04 13.56 9.90
N THR A 559 0.81 14.83 10.14
CA THR A 559 -0.41 15.55 10.52
C THR A 559 -1.13 16.23 9.36
N VAL A 560 -2.47 16.34 9.41
CA VAL A 560 -3.36 16.97 8.40
C VAL A 560 -4.16 18.14 8.97
N ILE A 561 -4.60 19.05 8.07
CA ILE A 561 -5.18 20.36 8.32
C ILE A 561 -6.48 20.56 7.52
N GLY A 562 -7.52 21.14 8.15
CA GLY A 562 -8.79 21.49 7.53
C GLY A 562 -8.95 22.98 7.20
N MET A 563 -9.77 23.31 6.21
CA MET A 563 -10.13 24.67 5.76
C MET A 563 -11.58 24.98 6.08
N GLU A 564 -11.90 26.29 6.33
CA GLU A 564 -13.27 26.78 6.44
C GLU A 564 -13.62 27.70 5.27
N THR A 565 -14.85 27.57 4.72
CA THR A 565 -15.40 28.47 3.71
C THR A 565 -16.39 29.46 4.35
N THR A 566 -16.64 30.59 3.69
CA THR A 566 -17.60 31.63 4.17
C THR A 566 -19.07 31.24 4.04
N GLY A 567 -19.39 30.08 3.45
CA GLY A 567 -20.68 29.41 3.51
C GLY A 567 -20.55 28.20 4.42
N ILE A 568 -21.58 27.85 5.21
CA ILE A 568 -21.57 26.59 5.97
C ILE A 568 -21.66 25.45 4.95
N PRO A 569 -20.56 24.72 4.64
CA PRO A 569 -20.63 23.57 3.74
C PRO A 569 -21.48 22.49 4.40
N LYS A 570 -22.21 21.74 3.60
CA LYS A 570 -22.91 20.55 4.08
C LYS A 570 -21.87 19.53 4.50
N THR A 571 -21.79 19.23 5.80
CA THR A 571 -20.94 18.18 6.33
C THR A 571 -21.73 16.88 6.42
N TYR A 572 -21.19 15.82 5.83
CA TYR A 572 -21.72 14.46 5.99
C TYR A 572 -21.09 13.79 7.21
N PHE A 573 -21.81 12.84 7.80
CA PHE A 573 -21.32 12.07 8.96
C PHE A 573 -21.12 10.62 8.55
N PHE A 574 -19.89 10.14 8.67
CA PHE A 574 -19.54 8.74 8.45
C PHE A 574 -18.94 8.18 9.74
N HIS A 575 -19.79 7.65 10.60
CA HIS A 575 -19.40 7.12 11.90
C HIS A 575 -19.40 5.59 11.86
N ALA A 576 -18.23 4.98 11.61
CA ALA A 576 -18.04 3.53 11.54
C ALA A 576 -18.07 2.90 12.96
N ASN A 577 -19.14 3.16 13.69
CA ASN A 577 -19.38 2.69 15.06
C ASN A 577 -20.16 1.36 15.13
N ARG A 578 -20.29 0.65 14.03
CA ARG A 578 -20.99 -0.63 13.87
C ARG A 578 -20.29 -1.46 12.80
N PRO A 579 -20.60 -2.78 12.67
CA PRO A 579 -19.99 -3.65 11.66
C PRO A 579 -20.00 -3.05 10.26
N PHE A 580 -18.86 -3.16 9.54
CA PHE A 580 -18.70 -2.65 8.19
C PHE A 580 -17.87 -3.60 7.31
N LEU A 581 -18.02 -3.45 5.99
CA LEU A 581 -17.15 -4.07 5.00
C LEU A 581 -16.08 -3.08 4.56
N TYR A 582 -14.91 -3.59 4.17
CA TYR A 582 -13.86 -2.76 3.61
C TYR A 582 -13.11 -3.47 2.48
N THR A 583 -12.56 -2.67 1.58
CA THR A 583 -11.65 -3.14 0.53
C THR A 583 -10.40 -2.27 0.52
N ILE A 584 -9.26 -2.84 0.08
CA ILE A 584 -8.11 -2.06 -0.38
C ILE A 584 -7.98 -2.33 -1.87
N SER A 585 -8.04 -1.28 -2.67
CA SER A 585 -8.04 -1.39 -4.13
C SER A 585 -7.08 -0.41 -4.78
N GLU A 586 -6.57 -0.80 -5.94
CA GLU A 586 -5.85 0.10 -6.84
C GLU A 586 -6.86 0.97 -7.59
N GLN A 587 -6.62 2.28 -7.65
CA GLN A 587 -7.65 3.24 -8.04
C GLN A 587 -7.90 3.32 -9.55
N SER A 588 -6.87 3.16 -10.37
CA SER A 588 -7.01 3.33 -11.83
C SER A 588 -7.75 2.19 -12.50
N THR A 589 -7.56 0.96 -12.02
CA THR A 589 -8.25 -0.24 -12.55
C THR A 589 -9.46 -0.63 -11.71
N GLY A 590 -9.45 -0.32 -10.41
CA GLY A 590 -10.42 -0.80 -9.44
C GLY A 590 -10.17 -2.23 -8.97
N THR A 591 -8.99 -2.79 -9.22
CA THR A 591 -8.64 -4.14 -8.76
C THR A 591 -8.60 -4.20 -7.25
N ILE A 592 -9.33 -5.13 -6.65
CA ILE A 592 -9.38 -5.34 -5.20
C ILE A 592 -8.21 -6.23 -4.78
N PHE A 593 -7.31 -5.68 -3.97
CA PHE A 593 -6.15 -6.36 -3.38
C PHE A 593 -6.52 -7.08 -2.09
N PHE A 594 -7.28 -6.40 -1.23
CA PHE A 594 -7.81 -6.96 0.02
C PHE A 594 -9.29 -6.63 0.15
N ILE A 595 -10.01 -7.54 0.78
CA ILE A 595 -11.40 -7.36 1.18
C ILE A 595 -11.61 -7.97 2.56
N GLY A 596 -12.50 -7.36 3.35
CA GLY A 596 -12.79 -7.89 4.67
C GLY A 596 -14.05 -7.32 5.30
N GLN A 597 -14.33 -7.81 6.50
CA GLN A 597 -15.31 -7.26 7.40
C GLN A 597 -14.68 -6.99 8.77
N TYR A 598 -15.16 -5.95 9.42
CA TYR A 598 -14.85 -5.64 10.80
C TYR A 598 -16.13 -5.70 11.64
N LEU A 599 -16.17 -6.62 12.59
CA LEU A 599 -17.30 -6.84 13.51
C LEU A 599 -16.98 -6.33 14.92
N GLY A 600 -15.76 -5.82 15.12
CA GLY A 600 -15.26 -5.41 16.43
C GLY A 600 -14.95 -6.59 17.36
N LYS A 601 -14.71 -7.80 16.84
CA LYS A 601 -14.44 -9.00 17.65
C LYS A 601 -12.98 -9.12 18.07
N GLY A 602 -12.05 -8.59 17.26
CA GLY A 602 -10.64 -8.46 17.62
C GLY A 602 -9.80 -9.75 17.52
N GLU A 603 -10.39 -10.86 17.10
CA GLU A 603 -9.70 -12.11 16.80
C GLU A 603 -10.02 -12.51 15.35
N GLY A 604 -8.99 -12.76 14.55
CA GLY A 604 -9.13 -13.27 13.20
C GLY A 604 -9.29 -14.81 13.18
N ILE A 605 -9.58 -15.37 12.01
CA ILE A 605 -9.66 -16.81 11.78
C ILE A 605 -8.24 -17.39 11.79
N SER A 606 -8.03 -18.48 12.53
CA SER A 606 -6.79 -19.24 12.52
C SER A 606 -7.08 -20.75 12.47
N ASP A 607 -6.60 -21.42 11.41
CA ASP A 607 -6.57 -22.89 11.30
C ASP A 607 -5.45 -23.52 12.14
N GLY A 608 -4.59 -22.69 12.71
CA GLY A 608 -3.63 -23.18 13.67
C GLY A 608 -4.38 -23.83 14.82
N VAL A 609 -3.93 -25.01 15.27
CA VAL A 609 -4.32 -25.55 16.56
C VAL A 609 -3.81 -24.57 17.61
N SER A 610 -4.44 -23.40 17.68
CA SER A 610 -4.43 -22.58 18.88
C SER A 610 -5.01 -23.50 19.95
N SER A 611 -4.23 -23.74 20.97
CA SER A 611 -4.77 -24.30 22.21
C SER A 611 -6.05 -23.53 22.47
N PRO A 612 -7.22 -24.19 22.54
CA PRO A 612 -8.47 -23.49 22.69
C PRO A 612 -8.35 -22.58 23.90
N SER A 613 -8.51 -21.27 23.70
CA SER A 613 -8.80 -20.37 24.81
C SER A 613 -10.18 -20.78 25.30
N LEU A 614 -10.16 -21.50 26.37
CA LEU A 614 -11.25 -22.23 26.97
C LEU A 614 -12.29 -21.30 27.58
N VAL A 615 -13.31 -20.94 26.81
CA VAL A 615 -14.65 -20.73 27.36
C VAL A 615 -15.63 -21.63 26.62
N THR A 616 -15.40 -22.91 26.65
CA THR A 616 -16.44 -23.90 26.41
C THR A 616 -16.63 -24.67 27.71
N ARG A 617 -17.87 -24.90 28.07
CA ARG A 617 -18.21 -25.82 29.17
C ARG A 617 -17.56 -27.17 28.88
N HIS A 618 -16.34 -27.37 29.39
CA HIS A 618 -15.67 -28.65 29.27
C HIS A 618 -16.39 -29.69 30.09
N SER A 619 -16.91 -30.67 29.41
CA SER A 619 -17.00 -31.98 30.04
C SER A 619 -15.56 -32.43 30.28
N PRO A 620 -15.12 -32.64 31.54
CA PRO A 620 -13.75 -32.97 31.85
C PRO A 620 -13.34 -34.26 31.16
N LEU A 621 -12.17 -34.24 30.48
CA LEU A 621 -11.61 -35.43 29.85
C LEU A 621 -10.86 -36.27 30.91
N TYR A 622 -11.19 -37.56 30.97
CA TYR A 622 -10.59 -38.52 31.87
C TYR A 622 -9.75 -39.53 31.08
N TYR A 623 -8.59 -39.90 31.60
CA TYR A 623 -7.71 -40.90 31.00
C TYR A 623 -7.30 -41.92 32.06
N ASP A 624 -7.06 -43.18 31.67
CA ASP A 624 -6.41 -44.16 32.52
C ASP A 624 -4.88 -43.90 32.58
N LEU A 625 -4.18 -44.67 33.42
CA LEU A 625 -2.72 -44.54 33.57
C LEU A 625 -1.93 -44.97 32.32
N GLN A 626 -2.56 -45.62 31.34
CA GLN A 626 -2.02 -45.99 30.05
C GLN A 626 -2.32 -44.94 28.95
N GLY A 627 -2.97 -43.81 29.33
CA GLY A 627 -3.28 -42.71 28.40
C GLY A 627 -4.53 -42.94 27.52
N ARG A 628 -5.32 -43.99 27.79
CA ARG A 628 -6.57 -44.24 27.03
C ARG A 628 -7.69 -43.35 27.60
N ARG A 629 -8.45 -42.72 26.71
CA ARG A 629 -9.57 -41.83 27.06
C ARG A 629 -10.72 -42.62 27.68
N LEU A 630 -11.19 -42.14 28.82
CA LEU A 630 -12.36 -42.68 29.52
C LEU A 630 -13.58 -41.82 29.22
N MET A 631 -14.71 -42.45 28.88
CA MET A 631 -15.95 -41.74 28.49
C MET A 631 -16.61 -41.01 29.68
N ARG A 632 -16.23 -41.33 30.89
CA ARG A 632 -16.73 -40.73 32.14
C ARG A 632 -15.71 -40.91 33.26
N GLN A 633 -15.84 -40.13 34.34
CA GLN A 633 -14.99 -40.25 35.51
C GLN A 633 -15.12 -41.65 36.12
N PRO A 634 -14.02 -42.36 36.39
CA PRO A 634 -14.04 -43.65 37.07
C PRO A 634 -14.66 -43.54 38.45
N ALA A 635 -15.45 -44.55 38.81
CA ALA A 635 -16.08 -44.62 40.15
C ALA A 635 -15.04 -44.88 41.27
N ARG A 636 -13.94 -45.59 40.95
CA ARG A 636 -12.81 -45.89 41.87
C ARG A 636 -11.53 -46.02 41.04
N GLY A 637 -10.38 -45.72 41.69
CA GLY A 637 -9.06 -45.92 41.13
C GLY A 637 -8.33 -44.63 40.73
N VAL A 638 -7.15 -44.79 40.14
CA VAL A 638 -6.29 -43.66 39.71
C VAL A 638 -6.55 -43.35 38.26
N TYR A 639 -6.75 -42.08 37.96
CA TYR A 639 -6.98 -41.56 36.60
C TYR A 639 -6.31 -40.22 36.42
N ILE A 640 -6.18 -39.77 35.17
CA ILE A 640 -5.64 -38.46 34.80
C ILE A 640 -6.82 -37.58 34.38
N LYS A 641 -6.90 -36.38 34.93
CA LYS A 641 -7.83 -35.31 34.54
C LYS A 641 -7.04 -34.02 34.39
N ASP A 642 -7.19 -33.36 33.27
CA ASP A 642 -6.51 -32.07 32.95
C ASP A 642 -5.00 -32.14 33.25
N GLY A 643 -4.35 -33.26 32.85
CA GLY A 643 -2.91 -33.50 33.03
C GLY A 643 -2.49 -33.83 34.46
N LYS A 644 -3.42 -33.88 35.41
CA LYS A 644 -3.13 -34.22 36.82
C LYS A 644 -3.61 -35.62 37.17
N LYS A 645 -2.75 -36.39 37.89
CA LYS A 645 -3.07 -37.71 38.41
C LYS A 645 -3.96 -37.56 39.66
N LEU A 646 -5.13 -38.15 39.60
CA LEU A 646 -6.12 -38.13 40.69
C LEU A 646 -6.50 -39.56 41.12
N MET A 647 -6.89 -39.72 42.35
CA MET A 647 -7.40 -40.98 42.89
C MET A 647 -8.78 -40.75 43.51
N ARG A 648 -9.70 -41.69 43.24
CA ARG A 648 -11.05 -41.65 43.81
C ARG A 648 -11.38 -42.97 44.45
#